data_565234b5a798094d7a677f500bd2a0fb
#
_entry.id   565234b5a798094d7a677f500bd2a0fb
#
_cell.length_a   1.000
_cell.length_b   1.000
_cell.length_c   1.000
_cell.angle_alpha   90.00
_cell.angle_beta   90.00
_cell.angle_gamma   90.00
#
_symmetry.space_group_name_H-M   'P 1'
#
loop_
_entity.id
_entity.type
_entity.pdbx_description
1 polymer ?
#
loop_
_entity_poly.entity_id
_entity_poly.type
_entity_poly.pdbx_seq_one_letter_code
_entity_poly.pdbx_strand_id
1 'polypeptide(L)'
;MKTILRNLFYTLKRFQTASVLNLMGLSAAFAAFVLLMMKVSYERDFDTCYPHADRLVMLNLARPQEENYVSTLPRGPIDYLIQQVPGIEYGTIYSPAWQKQAFYTDPKNPQYFYEEPWAVYPDFGKIIGLKFVEGSDQEMNRPESVIVSESYAHKLFPNGNALGSYLYTDTPEWRNPEATKFRICGIFEDLPENCQFKNDLFVPMGKLQENDWGSQNFFAFFLLKPGVSVEEVNQQIAATEANKRLFTGDQGTQKLYVLPIQKLYYDMYSPYYFKTGSRSTMTLLVSIGFLIILIACINLINFSTALAPVRMRSINTQKVLGSTNGELRRALVAESVSIVLIGWLLSLGIVAALIRLNVLSFMGFTPSLLVYWKYVLYTGVIALLTGIVAGLYPSWYMTSFPPALVLKGNYALSGKGKRLRTVLIGFQYIVSFALIVTAAFIFLQNRFMRNHELGIDKDQILVASLPQMPYHSSPYRKFDSQLKSFAEIDDIAYAKWELGATEGYTQYTFRYKGNNYGHQYIDVTTNFCRVMGMHILSGSDFLPSDSIYTSQLNFIATQDLQEESSIPAGETLDFFPWGMSATLKGYVNNVQFTSLKTGSVPYIFCPNGIYSNNVLPFAYIRVKAGSNMDSALQHIRQTMSECFTGYPTEVKFYDQIYGQLYQKETNQQKIITWFSLLAILISLVGVFGLIIFEAAHRRKEIGVRKVYGASTGQILWMFGRSYLTLSIVCSLLASPIAWYAISEWLKQFNEKIPISPWVFLITCAIISLITLITITIQNYRTARNNPINSLKSE
;
A
#
# COMPACT_ATOMS: atom_id res chain seq x y z
N MET A 1 24.32 6.29 39.44
CA MET A 1 24.21 6.92 38.13
C MET A 1 25.55 7.45 37.60
N LYS A 2 26.30 8.29 38.31
CA LYS A 2 27.64 8.80 37.86
C LYS A 2 28.65 7.69 37.46
N THR A 3 28.71 6.60 38.21
CA THR A 3 29.62 5.46 37.92
C THR A 3 29.23 4.69 36.65
N ILE A 4 27.92 4.51 36.38
CA ILE A 4 27.40 3.84 35.17
C ILE A 4 27.75 4.67 33.94
N LEU A 5 27.48 5.96 33.97
CA LEU A 5 27.79 6.89 32.85
C LEU A 5 29.30 6.97 32.60
N ARG A 6 30.12 7.00 33.65
CA ARG A 6 31.59 7.00 33.50
C ARG A 6 32.11 5.69 32.88
N ASN A 7 31.57 4.56 33.29
CA ASN A 7 31.96 3.25 32.72
C ASN A 7 31.50 3.13 31.26
N LEU A 8 30.30 3.59 30.93
CA LEU A 8 29.77 3.68 29.57
C LEU A 8 30.71 4.52 28.68
N PHE A 9 31.05 5.74 29.12
CA PHE A 9 31.90 6.64 28.35
C PHE A 9 33.34 6.07 28.16
N TYR A 10 33.88 5.40 29.17
CA TYR A 10 35.18 4.74 29.07
C TYR A 10 35.16 3.59 28.06
N THR A 11 34.09 2.79 28.05
CA THR A 11 33.92 1.69 27.11
C THR A 11 33.75 2.19 25.68
N LEU A 12 32.92 3.22 25.48
CA LEU A 12 32.70 3.85 24.18
C LEU A 12 34.00 4.44 23.61
N LYS A 13 34.80 5.10 24.48
CA LYS A 13 36.08 5.72 24.10
C LYS A 13 37.17 4.67 23.78
N ARG A 14 37.20 3.54 24.50
CA ARG A 14 38.21 2.51 24.30
C ARG A 14 37.98 1.64 23.06
N PHE A 15 36.70 1.42 22.67
CA PHE A 15 36.32 0.59 21.55
C PHE A 15 35.49 1.40 20.53
N GLN A 16 35.97 2.59 20.15
CA GLN A 16 35.24 3.58 19.36
C GLN A 16 34.55 3.00 18.13
N THR A 17 35.30 2.30 17.27
CA THR A 17 34.75 1.78 16.00
C THR A 17 33.59 0.78 16.24
N ALA A 18 33.78 -0.17 17.14
CA ALA A 18 32.76 -1.19 17.40
C ALA A 18 31.53 -0.62 18.14
N SER A 19 31.76 0.34 19.05
CA SER A 19 30.68 1.02 19.77
C SER A 19 29.85 1.92 18.86
N VAL A 20 30.51 2.68 17.98
CA VAL A 20 29.81 3.52 16.99
C VAL A 20 28.98 2.66 16.02
N LEU A 21 29.57 1.59 15.49
CA LEU A 21 28.85 0.67 14.60
C LEU A 21 27.63 0.04 15.28
N ASN A 22 27.77 -0.37 16.57
CA ASN A 22 26.66 -0.94 17.30
C ASN A 22 25.55 0.09 17.56
N LEU A 23 25.93 1.33 17.94
CA LEU A 23 24.98 2.40 18.19
C LEU A 23 24.27 2.83 16.89
N MET A 24 25.00 2.92 15.77
CA MET A 24 24.42 3.18 14.45
C MET A 24 23.44 2.08 14.02
N GLY A 25 23.83 0.82 14.21
CA GLY A 25 22.97 -0.33 13.93
C GLY A 25 21.69 -0.34 14.77
N LEU A 26 21.80 -0.04 16.08
CA LEU A 26 20.65 0.12 16.97
C LEU A 26 19.74 1.28 16.54
N SER A 27 20.35 2.44 16.27
CA SER A 27 19.57 3.62 15.87
C SER A 27 18.84 3.39 14.55
N ALA A 28 19.47 2.75 13.58
CA ALA A 28 18.84 2.38 12.31
C ALA A 28 17.72 1.34 12.51
N ALA A 29 17.94 0.34 13.36
CA ALA A 29 16.93 -0.67 13.70
C ALA A 29 15.69 -0.05 14.34
N PHE A 30 15.89 0.83 15.35
CA PHE A 30 14.78 1.51 16.00
C PHE A 30 14.11 2.53 15.07
N ALA A 31 14.83 3.20 14.18
CA ALA A 31 14.22 4.09 13.18
C ALA A 31 13.28 3.31 12.26
N ALA A 32 13.72 2.17 11.75
CA ALA A 32 12.89 1.27 10.97
C ALA A 32 11.67 0.78 11.76
N PHE A 33 11.89 0.37 13.01
CA PHE A 33 10.82 -0.11 13.87
C PHE A 33 9.78 0.96 14.19
N VAL A 34 10.19 2.20 14.47
CA VAL A 34 9.30 3.34 14.70
C VAL A 34 8.45 3.59 13.45
N LEU A 35 9.05 3.63 12.25
CA LEU A 35 8.33 3.83 11.00
C LEU A 35 7.34 2.69 10.72
N LEU A 36 7.74 1.44 10.93
CA LEU A 36 6.85 0.29 10.78
C LEU A 36 5.69 0.33 11.78
N MET A 37 5.94 0.72 13.04
CA MET A 37 4.88 0.85 14.02
C MET A 37 3.91 2.00 13.71
N MET A 38 4.38 3.10 13.10
CA MET A 38 3.49 4.14 12.57
C MET A 38 2.60 3.58 11.46
N LYS A 39 3.17 2.79 10.51
CA LYS A 39 2.38 2.15 9.45
C LYS A 39 1.37 1.15 10.02
N VAL A 40 1.76 0.36 10.99
CA VAL A 40 0.86 -0.57 11.70
C VAL A 40 -0.26 0.20 12.41
N SER A 41 0.04 1.35 13.03
CA SER A 41 -0.98 2.22 13.61
C SER A 41 -1.97 2.73 12.57
N TYR A 42 -1.45 3.27 11.45
CA TYR A 42 -2.28 3.74 10.34
C TYR A 42 -3.26 2.66 9.86
N GLU A 43 -2.77 1.45 9.65
CA GLU A 43 -3.58 0.31 9.19
C GLU A 43 -4.57 -0.17 10.26
N ARG A 44 -4.10 -0.34 11.50
CA ARG A 44 -4.91 -0.91 12.60
C ARG A 44 -6.03 0.02 13.04
N ASP A 45 -5.73 1.32 13.10
CA ASP A 45 -6.65 2.33 13.60
C ASP A 45 -7.49 2.94 12.45
N PHE A 46 -7.61 2.20 11.32
CA PHE A 46 -8.44 2.62 10.19
C PHE A 46 -9.92 2.64 10.60
N ASP A 47 -10.63 3.71 10.24
CA ASP A 47 -12.05 3.95 10.57
C ASP A 47 -12.37 3.98 12.09
N THR A 48 -11.38 4.23 12.95
CA THR A 48 -11.60 4.40 14.39
C THR A 48 -11.75 5.86 14.81
N CYS A 49 -11.60 6.79 13.87
CA CYS A 49 -11.62 8.23 14.15
C CYS A 49 -13.04 8.79 14.42
N TYR A 50 -14.08 8.05 14.03
CA TYR A 50 -15.47 8.50 14.21
C TYR A 50 -15.90 8.38 15.68
N PRO A 51 -16.59 9.39 16.26
CA PRO A 51 -17.02 9.35 17.66
C PRO A 51 -17.91 8.14 18.03
N HIS A 52 -18.63 7.60 17.03
CA HIS A 52 -19.56 6.50 17.16
C HIS A 52 -19.19 5.31 16.25
N ALA A 53 -17.89 5.07 16.03
CA ALA A 53 -17.41 4.01 15.16
C ALA A 53 -17.89 2.61 15.54
N ASP A 54 -18.19 2.37 16.81
CA ASP A 54 -18.75 1.14 17.35
C ASP A 54 -20.20 0.89 16.92
N ARG A 55 -20.97 1.94 16.60
CA ARG A 55 -22.36 1.91 16.17
C ARG A 55 -22.55 2.22 14.68
N LEU A 56 -21.47 2.58 13.99
CA LEU A 56 -21.50 2.91 12.57
C LEU A 56 -21.40 1.64 11.74
N VAL A 57 -22.41 1.40 10.90
CA VAL A 57 -22.51 0.21 10.06
C VAL A 57 -22.77 0.57 8.61
N MET A 58 -22.31 -0.30 7.71
CA MET A 58 -22.60 -0.23 6.29
C MET A 58 -23.67 -1.24 5.93
N LEU A 59 -24.68 -0.84 5.16
CA LEU A 59 -25.62 -1.76 4.54
C LEU A 59 -24.99 -2.43 3.33
N ASN A 60 -25.09 -3.73 3.23
CA ASN A 60 -24.53 -4.52 2.14
C ASN A 60 -25.49 -5.61 1.67
N LEU A 61 -25.17 -6.22 0.54
CA LEU A 61 -25.92 -7.30 -0.08
C LEU A 61 -25.08 -8.57 -0.09
N ALA A 62 -25.49 -9.59 0.64
CA ALA A 62 -24.87 -10.91 0.59
C ALA A 62 -25.35 -11.67 -0.65
N ARG A 63 -24.41 -12.10 -1.48
CA ARG A 63 -24.63 -13.02 -2.59
C ARG A 63 -23.94 -14.35 -2.30
N PRO A 64 -24.51 -15.51 -2.62
CA PRO A 64 -23.93 -16.81 -2.25
C PRO A 64 -22.50 -17.06 -2.72
N GLN A 65 -22.06 -16.38 -3.77
CA GLN A 65 -20.72 -16.50 -4.35
C GLN A 65 -19.81 -15.30 -4.06
N GLU A 66 -20.34 -14.23 -3.44
CA GLU A 66 -19.68 -12.94 -3.24
C GLU A 66 -19.89 -12.39 -1.83
N GLU A 67 -19.81 -13.22 -0.81
CA GLU A 67 -20.12 -12.82 0.58
C GLU A 67 -19.26 -11.67 1.11
N ASN A 68 -18.05 -11.48 0.56
CA ASN A 68 -17.10 -10.47 1.01
C ASN A 68 -17.00 -9.24 0.09
N TYR A 69 -17.90 -9.10 -0.88
CA TYR A 69 -17.90 -7.93 -1.78
C TYR A 69 -18.77 -6.80 -1.21
N VAL A 70 -18.26 -5.58 -1.38
CA VAL A 70 -19.06 -4.36 -1.15
C VAL A 70 -19.96 -4.14 -2.35
N SER A 71 -21.27 -4.16 -2.12
CA SER A 71 -22.28 -3.98 -3.15
C SER A 71 -22.89 -2.59 -3.08
N THR A 72 -23.13 -1.99 -4.23
CA THR A 72 -24.05 -0.86 -4.36
C THR A 72 -25.48 -1.36 -4.26
N LEU A 73 -26.39 -0.49 -3.83
CA LEU A 73 -27.78 -0.80 -3.54
C LEU A 73 -28.70 0.22 -4.24
N PRO A 74 -29.94 -0.16 -4.56
CA PRO A 74 -30.95 0.79 -5.00
C PRO A 74 -31.35 1.77 -3.90
N ARG A 75 -31.78 2.96 -4.25
CA ARG A 75 -32.15 4.01 -3.28
C ARG A 75 -33.43 3.65 -2.50
N GLY A 76 -34.44 3.11 -3.17
CA GLY A 76 -35.72 2.80 -2.54
C GLY A 76 -35.64 1.91 -1.30
N PRO A 77 -34.92 0.77 -1.35
CA PRO A 77 -34.65 -0.06 -0.16
C PRO A 77 -33.89 0.68 0.95
N ILE A 78 -32.92 1.54 0.61
CA ILE A 78 -32.15 2.30 1.60
C ILE A 78 -33.10 3.25 2.36
N ASP A 79 -33.89 4.05 1.63
CA ASP A 79 -34.84 5.00 2.20
C ASP A 79 -35.92 4.29 3.05
N TYR A 80 -36.40 3.13 2.57
CA TYR A 80 -37.33 2.29 3.29
C TYR A 80 -36.75 1.79 4.62
N LEU A 81 -35.51 1.28 4.63
CA LEU A 81 -34.88 0.76 5.85
C LEU A 81 -34.61 1.86 6.87
N ILE A 82 -34.19 3.05 6.46
CA ILE A 82 -33.99 4.19 7.36
C ILE A 82 -35.29 4.53 8.12
N GLN A 83 -36.45 4.42 7.44
CA GLN A 83 -37.73 4.76 8.03
C GLN A 83 -38.35 3.63 8.85
N GLN A 84 -38.12 2.37 8.49
CA GLN A 84 -38.88 1.22 9.02
C GLN A 84 -38.11 0.37 10.04
N VAL A 85 -36.77 0.46 10.09
CA VAL A 85 -35.97 -0.36 11.02
C VAL A 85 -35.76 0.39 12.34
N PRO A 86 -36.38 -0.10 13.46
CA PRO A 86 -36.35 0.62 14.73
C PRO A 86 -34.94 0.81 15.33
N GLY A 87 -34.00 -0.09 15.01
CA GLY A 87 -32.63 -0.07 15.49
C GLY A 87 -31.76 1.01 14.86
N ILE A 88 -32.18 1.62 13.75
CA ILE A 88 -31.45 2.71 13.08
C ILE A 88 -31.81 4.05 13.73
N GLU A 89 -30.81 4.85 14.08
CA GLU A 89 -30.96 6.21 14.59
C GLU A 89 -30.92 7.23 13.45
N TYR A 90 -29.89 7.15 12.61
CA TYR A 90 -29.72 7.96 11.40
C TYR A 90 -29.21 7.08 10.26
N GLY A 91 -29.55 7.47 9.04
CA GLY A 91 -29.05 6.79 7.84
C GLY A 91 -28.67 7.78 6.75
N THR A 92 -27.66 7.43 5.96
CA THR A 92 -27.20 8.21 4.81
C THR A 92 -26.92 7.34 3.61
N ILE A 93 -27.18 7.86 2.45
CA ILE A 93 -26.50 7.44 1.22
C ILE A 93 -25.09 8.06 1.22
N TYR A 94 -24.14 7.34 0.68
CA TYR A 94 -22.79 7.79 0.42
C TYR A 94 -22.47 7.43 -1.03
N SER A 95 -22.59 8.41 -1.91
CA SER A 95 -22.48 8.19 -3.33
C SER A 95 -21.33 9.00 -3.91
N PRO A 96 -20.28 8.33 -4.42
CA PRO A 96 -19.15 9.00 -5.05
C PRO A 96 -19.56 9.63 -6.39
N ALA A 97 -18.85 10.65 -6.81
CA ALA A 97 -18.83 11.04 -8.19
C ALA A 97 -18.21 9.92 -9.02
N TRP A 98 -18.94 9.45 -10.02
CA TRP A 98 -18.40 8.45 -10.96
C TRP A 98 -17.23 8.99 -11.78
N GLN A 99 -17.13 10.32 -11.89
CA GLN A 99 -16.08 11.04 -12.61
C GLN A 99 -15.78 12.35 -11.89
N LYS A 100 -14.56 12.85 -12.03
CA LYS A 100 -14.18 14.18 -11.56
C LYS A 100 -15.03 15.24 -12.25
N GLN A 101 -15.57 16.16 -11.47
CA GLN A 101 -16.37 17.27 -11.94
C GLN A 101 -15.53 18.55 -11.93
N ALA A 102 -15.73 19.40 -12.94
CA ALA A 102 -15.07 20.69 -13.03
C ALA A 102 -15.83 21.75 -12.24
N PHE A 103 -15.10 22.42 -11.34
CA PHE A 103 -15.60 23.55 -10.55
C PHE A 103 -14.76 24.79 -10.78
N TYR A 104 -15.33 25.96 -10.51
CA TYR A 104 -14.66 27.25 -10.50
C TYR A 104 -15.26 28.15 -9.40
N THR A 105 -14.49 29.17 -8.97
CA THR A 105 -14.93 30.11 -7.91
C THR A 105 -15.31 31.49 -8.45
N ASP A 106 -14.76 31.91 -9.60
CA ASP A 106 -15.01 33.20 -10.20
C ASP A 106 -15.75 33.08 -11.55
N PRO A 107 -17.05 33.44 -11.64
CA PRO A 107 -17.80 33.37 -12.89
C PRO A 107 -17.31 34.33 -13.97
N LYS A 108 -16.57 35.39 -13.61
CA LYS A 108 -16.07 36.35 -14.60
C LYS A 108 -14.79 35.92 -15.28
N ASN A 109 -13.99 35.11 -14.60
CA ASN A 109 -12.74 34.55 -15.10
C ASN A 109 -12.59 33.10 -14.62
N PRO A 110 -13.34 32.14 -15.18
CA PRO A 110 -13.37 30.78 -14.68
C PRO A 110 -12.01 30.09 -14.86
N GLN A 111 -11.42 29.72 -13.74
CA GLN A 111 -10.27 28.83 -13.67
C GLN A 111 -10.80 27.52 -13.09
N TYR A 112 -10.93 26.53 -13.95
CA TYR A 112 -11.52 25.26 -13.56
C TYR A 112 -10.52 24.39 -12.80
N PHE A 113 -11.02 23.65 -11.83
CA PHE A 113 -10.31 22.59 -11.14
C PHE A 113 -11.22 21.36 -11.03
N TYR A 114 -10.62 20.19 -11.05
CA TYR A 114 -11.35 18.93 -10.99
C TYR A 114 -11.42 18.42 -9.54
N GLU A 115 -12.65 18.09 -9.10
CA GLU A 115 -12.91 17.47 -7.79
C GLU A 115 -13.91 16.33 -7.90
N GLU A 116 -13.92 15.46 -6.92
CA GLU A 116 -14.85 14.34 -6.80
C GLU A 116 -15.86 14.62 -5.68
N PRO A 117 -16.99 15.31 -5.96
CA PRO A 117 -17.99 15.55 -4.94
C PRO A 117 -18.67 14.24 -4.53
N TRP A 118 -18.83 14.04 -3.22
CA TRP A 118 -19.58 12.92 -2.69
C TRP A 118 -20.98 13.40 -2.27
N ALA A 119 -22.00 12.74 -2.79
CA ALA A 119 -23.37 13.09 -2.45
C ALA A 119 -23.81 12.30 -1.21
N VAL A 120 -24.38 13.04 -0.25
CA VAL A 120 -24.77 12.53 1.08
C VAL A 120 -26.15 13.06 1.49
N TYR A 121 -26.80 12.39 2.45
CA TYR A 121 -27.99 12.91 3.11
C TYR A 121 -27.64 13.98 4.15
N PRO A 122 -28.59 14.86 4.52
CA PRO A 122 -28.34 15.97 5.43
C PRO A 122 -27.79 15.55 6.81
N ASP A 123 -28.14 14.35 7.29
CA ASP A 123 -27.68 13.84 8.59
C ASP A 123 -26.26 13.23 8.55
N PHE A 124 -25.58 13.25 7.43
CA PHE A 124 -24.23 12.68 7.26
C PHE A 124 -23.25 13.20 8.31
N GLY A 125 -23.23 14.52 8.54
CA GLY A 125 -22.35 15.13 9.55
C GLY A 125 -22.58 14.57 10.96
N LYS A 126 -23.83 14.28 11.32
CA LYS A 126 -24.17 13.65 12.61
C LYS A 126 -23.73 12.18 12.67
N ILE A 127 -23.89 11.44 11.56
CA ILE A 127 -23.56 10.02 11.46
C ILE A 127 -22.07 9.78 11.68
N ILE A 128 -21.20 10.58 11.02
CA ILE A 128 -19.75 10.44 11.14
C ILE A 128 -19.12 11.34 12.19
N GLY A 129 -19.91 12.24 12.80
CA GLY A 129 -19.46 13.15 13.85
C GLY A 129 -18.54 14.26 13.35
N LEU A 130 -18.88 14.91 12.23
CA LEU A 130 -18.13 16.03 11.70
C LEU A 130 -18.06 17.18 12.72
N LYS A 131 -16.86 17.71 12.89
CA LYS A 131 -16.65 18.92 13.69
C LYS A 131 -16.50 20.11 12.76
N PHE A 132 -17.38 21.09 12.90
CA PHE A 132 -17.35 22.30 12.09
C PHE A 132 -16.46 23.37 12.74
N VAL A 133 -15.54 23.94 11.96
CA VAL A 133 -14.74 25.10 12.31
C VAL A 133 -15.56 26.38 12.14
N GLU A 134 -16.30 26.44 11.03
CA GLU A 134 -17.21 27.54 10.69
C GLU A 134 -18.48 27.00 10.04
N GLY A 135 -19.62 27.67 10.30
CA GLY A 135 -20.91 27.26 9.72
C GLY A 135 -21.45 25.96 10.29
N SER A 136 -22.25 25.23 9.52
CA SER A 136 -22.83 23.93 9.91
C SER A 136 -23.38 23.17 8.69
N ASP A 137 -23.83 21.91 8.90
CA ASP A 137 -24.52 21.09 7.91
C ASP A 137 -26.04 21.30 7.85
N GLN A 138 -26.62 22.25 8.61
CA GLN A 138 -28.06 22.46 8.68
C GLN A 138 -28.70 22.82 7.33
N GLU A 139 -27.95 23.46 6.44
CA GLU A 139 -28.42 23.81 5.10
C GLU A 139 -28.22 22.69 4.06
N MET A 140 -27.66 21.53 4.42
CA MET A 140 -27.46 20.40 3.50
C MET A 140 -28.77 19.76 2.99
N ASN A 141 -29.92 20.19 3.44
CA ASN A 141 -31.22 19.87 2.86
C ASN A 141 -31.55 20.70 1.60
N ARG A 142 -30.74 21.74 1.27
CA ARG A 142 -30.90 22.55 0.06
C ARG A 142 -29.99 22.04 -1.04
N PRO A 143 -30.49 21.87 -2.28
CA PRO A 143 -29.68 21.37 -3.40
C PRO A 143 -28.42 22.19 -3.69
N GLU A 144 -28.45 23.50 -3.45
CA GLU A 144 -27.35 24.42 -3.73
C GLU A 144 -26.37 24.60 -2.55
N SER A 145 -26.33 23.69 -1.60
CA SER A 145 -25.41 23.77 -0.46
C SER A 145 -24.23 22.82 -0.63
N VAL A 146 -23.12 23.14 0.05
CA VAL A 146 -21.92 22.29 0.10
C VAL A 146 -21.18 22.49 1.41
N ILE A 147 -20.62 21.42 1.96
CA ILE A 147 -19.67 21.49 3.05
C ILE A 147 -18.28 21.06 2.56
N VAL A 148 -17.27 21.75 3.04
CA VAL A 148 -15.87 21.55 2.61
C VAL A 148 -14.93 21.37 3.78
N SER A 149 -13.81 20.69 3.56
CA SER A 149 -12.75 20.57 4.58
C SER A 149 -12.02 21.90 4.79
N GLU A 150 -11.42 22.10 5.97
CA GLU A 150 -10.67 23.32 6.32
C GLU A 150 -9.50 23.55 5.37
N SER A 151 -8.69 22.51 5.10
CA SER A 151 -7.56 22.62 4.18
C SER A 151 -8.01 22.96 2.75
N TYR A 152 -9.14 22.42 2.33
CA TYR A 152 -9.70 22.70 1.01
C TYR A 152 -10.29 24.13 0.92
N ALA A 153 -10.97 24.60 1.97
CA ALA A 153 -11.44 25.96 2.05
C ALA A 153 -10.29 26.98 1.94
N HIS A 154 -9.18 26.73 2.62
CA HIS A 154 -7.96 27.56 2.53
C HIS A 154 -7.30 27.49 1.13
N LYS A 155 -7.30 26.34 0.48
CA LYS A 155 -6.78 26.16 -0.89
C LYS A 155 -7.57 27.00 -1.91
N LEU A 156 -8.91 26.99 -1.80
CA LEU A 156 -9.80 27.73 -2.72
C LEU A 156 -9.87 29.22 -2.41
N PHE A 157 -9.82 29.58 -1.15
CA PHE A 157 -9.96 30.95 -0.66
C PHE A 157 -8.80 31.32 0.27
N PRO A 158 -7.58 31.53 -0.27
CA PRO A 158 -6.36 31.79 0.56
C PRO A 158 -6.47 33.04 1.42
N ASN A 159 -7.31 34.00 1.05
CA ASN A 159 -7.52 35.26 1.77
C ASN A 159 -8.62 35.17 2.85
N GLY A 160 -9.15 33.98 3.13
CA GLY A 160 -10.31 33.79 4.01
C GLY A 160 -11.64 34.00 3.28
N ASN A 161 -12.75 34.07 4.07
CA ASN A 161 -14.12 34.23 3.54
C ASN A 161 -14.65 33.09 2.65
N ALA A 162 -14.24 31.86 2.94
CA ALA A 162 -14.78 30.68 2.26
C ALA A 162 -16.25 30.45 2.60
N LEU A 163 -16.64 30.63 3.88
CA LEU A 163 -18.02 30.46 4.33
C LEU A 163 -18.95 31.44 3.60
N GLY A 164 -20.02 30.95 3.01
CA GLY A 164 -20.99 31.74 2.22
C GLY A 164 -20.59 32.04 0.78
N SER A 165 -19.34 31.72 0.39
CA SER A 165 -18.89 31.80 -1.01
C SER A 165 -19.46 30.64 -1.85
N TYR A 166 -19.33 30.74 -3.17
CA TYR A 166 -19.94 29.80 -4.12
C TYR A 166 -18.89 29.04 -4.91
N LEU A 167 -19.15 27.76 -5.12
CA LEU A 167 -18.55 26.93 -6.16
C LEU A 167 -19.53 26.84 -7.32
N TYR A 168 -19.05 27.05 -8.53
CA TYR A 168 -19.84 26.97 -9.75
C TYR A 168 -19.41 25.78 -10.59
N THR A 169 -20.32 25.20 -11.36
CA THR A 169 -20.05 24.17 -12.34
C THR A 169 -20.91 24.36 -13.56
N ASP A 170 -20.36 24.12 -14.77
CA ASP A 170 -21.10 24.19 -16.01
C ASP A 170 -21.80 22.86 -16.33
N THR A 171 -21.41 21.80 -15.69
CA THR A 171 -22.01 20.48 -15.87
C THR A 171 -22.68 20.06 -14.57
N PRO A 172 -24.04 20.08 -14.51
CA PRO A 172 -24.73 19.60 -13.32
C PRO A 172 -24.35 18.17 -12.97
N GLU A 173 -24.19 17.94 -11.70
CA GLU A 173 -23.91 16.62 -11.19
C GLU A 173 -25.16 15.73 -11.29
N TRP A 174 -25.02 14.49 -11.85
CA TRP A 174 -26.19 13.66 -12.16
C TRP A 174 -27.06 13.32 -10.94
N ARG A 175 -26.49 13.28 -9.74
CA ARG A 175 -27.22 13.03 -8.48
C ARG A 175 -27.94 14.27 -7.97
N ASN A 176 -27.53 15.45 -8.44
CA ASN A 176 -28.13 16.73 -8.09
C ASN A 176 -28.22 17.65 -9.33
N PRO A 177 -29.00 17.26 -10.36
CA PRO A 177 -29.03 17.95 -11.67
C PRO A 177 -29.62 19.35 -11.61
N GLU A 178 -30.24 19.72 -10.49
CA GLU A 178 -30.88 21.04 -10.33
C GLU A 178 -29.84 22.12 -9.91
N ALA A 179 -28.64 21.72 -9.46
CA ALA A 179 -27.65 22.66 -8.93
C ALA A 179 -26.46 22.84 -9.89
N THR A 180 -26.23 24.07 -10.30
CA THR A 180 -25.06 24.54 -11.07
C THR A 180 -24.15 25.45 -10.24
N LYS A 181 -24.57 25.80 -9.03
CA LYS A 181 -23.79 26.56 -8.05
C LYS A 181 -24.04 26.00 -6.66
N PHE A 182 -23.02 25.99 -5.84
CA PHE A 182 -23.07 25.47 -4.48
C PHE A 182 -22.53 26.49 -3.52
N ARG A 183 -23.35 26.90 -2.53
CA ARG A 183 -22.95 27.81 -1.45
C ARG A 183 -22.25 27.00 -0.37
N ILE A 184 -21.07 27.41 0.04
CA ILE A 184 -20.36 26.82 1.18
C ILE A 184 -21.11 27.19 2.46
N CYS A 185 -21.79 26.22 3.06
CA CYS A 185 -22.60 26.40 4.28
C CYS A 185 -21.87 25.95 5.56
N GLY A 186 -20.82 25.13 5.42
CA GLY A 186 -20.02 24.66 6.54
C GLY A 186 -18.62 24.29 6.13
N ILE A 187 -17.66 24.58 7.04
CA ILE A 187 -16.26 24.21 6.93
C ILE A 187 -15.96 23.27 8.09
N PHE A 188 -15.55 22.04 7.79
CA PHE A 188 -15.28 21.01 8.80
C PHE A 188 -13.80 20.76 8.97
N GLU A 189 -13.38 20.31 10.19
CA GLU A 189 -12.00 19.87 10.48
C GLU A 189 -11.59 18.74 9.53
N ASP A 190 -10.35 18.78 9.03
CA ASP A 190 -9.84 17.73 8.14
C ASP A 190 -9.96 16.35 8.76
N LEU A 191 -10.60 15.43 8.03
CA LEU A 191 -10.65 14.03 8.44
C LEU A 191 -9.27 13.37 8.32
N PRO A 192 -8.90 12.45 9.23
CA PRO A 192 -7.65 11.71 9.16
C PRO A 192 -7.50 10.93 7.84
N GLU A 193 -6.26 10.68 7.41
CA GLU A 193 -5.99 9.91 6.18
C GLU A 193 -6.45 8.44 6.27
N ASN A 194 -6.53 7.90 7.47
CA ASN A 194 -6.91 6.51 7.75
C ASN A 194 -8.41 6.35 8.02
N CYS A 195 -9.23 6.92 7.16
CA CYS A 195 -10.68 6.74 7.19
C CYS A 195 -11.28 6.62 5.79
N GLN A 196 -12.45 5.98 5.69
CA GLN A 196 -13.17 5.80 4.42
C GLN A 196 -13.78 7.09 3.89
N PHE A 197 -14.26 7.96 4.79
CA PHE A 197 -14.93 9.20 4.41
C PHE A 197 -13.97 10.38 4.18
N LYS A 198 -12.66 10.11 4.02
CA LYS A 198 -11.70 11.18 3.69
C LYS A 198 -12.02 11.75 2.31
N ASN A 199 -12.73 12.85 2.32
CA ASN A 199 -13.02 13.66 1.16
C ASN A 199 -13.08 15.13 1.58
N ASP A 200 -12.83 16.02 0.63
CA ASP A 200 -12.75 17.46 0.89
C ASP A 200 -14.06 18.19 0.55
N LEU A 201 -15.01 17.52 -0.14
CA LEU A 201 -16.22 18.14 -0.66
C LEU A 201 -17.42 17.18 -0.55
N PHE A 202 -18.47 17.60 0.19
CA PHE A 202 -19.75 16.87 0.25
C PHE A 202 -20.90 17.76 -0.23
N VAL A 203 -21.71 17.20 -1.11
CA VAL A 203 -22.92 17.84 -1.66
C VAL A 203 -24.17 17.09 -1.23
N PRO A 204 -25.34 17.73 -1.16
CA PRO A 204 -26.57 17.04 -0.83
C PRO A 204 -27.01 16.12 -1.98
N MET A 205 -27.53 14.96 -1.60
CA MET A 205 -28.17 14.05 -2.54
C MET A 205 -29.51 14.63 -2.99
N GLY A 206 -29.66 14.86 -4.30
CA GLY A 206 -30.91 15.31 -4.90
C GLY A 206 -32.01 14.23 -4.91
N LYS A 207 -33.10 14.47 -5.63
CA LYS A 207 -34.25 13.57 -5.72
C LYS A 207 -34.07 12.39 -6.70
N LEU A 208 -32.89 12.24 -7.27
CA LEU A 208 -32.62 11.20 -8.26
C LEU A 208 -32.92 9.81 -7.68
N GLN A 209 -33.66 9.00 -8.43
CA GLN A 209 -33.95 7.58 -8.09
C GLN A 209 -34.61 7.35 -6.71
N GLU A 210 -35.32 8.32 -6.10
CA GLU A 210 -35.99 8.21 -4.79
C GLU A 210 -36.89 7.00 -4.84
N ASN A 211 -37.50 6.40 -5.49
CA ASN A 211 -38.34 5.21 -5.43
C ASN A 211 -37.83 4.08 -6.34
N ASP A 212 -36.57 4.15 -6.74
CA ASP A 212 -35.97 3.09 -7.55
C ASP A 212 -35.55 1.91 -6.68
N TRP A 213 -36.06 0.73 -7.02
CA TRP A 213 -35.78 -0.54 -6.37
C TRP A 213 -34.87 -1.44 -7.21
N GLY A 214 -34.44 -1.01 -8.38
CA GLY A 214 -33.68 -1.84 -9.34
C GLY A 214 -32.23 -1.39 -9.54
N SER A 215 -31.99 -0.08 -9.67
CA SER A 215 -30.68 0.45 -10.05
C SER A 215 -29.72 0.49 -8.87
N GLN A 216 -28.72 -0.38 -8.85
CA GLN A 216 -27.73 -0.49 -7.77
C GLN A 216 -26.61 0.55 -7.96
N ASN A 217 -26.83 1.79 -7.45
CA ASN A 217 -25.92 2.92 -7.65
C ASN A 217 -25.36 3.54 -6.36
N PHE A 218 -25.82 3.09 -5.17
CA PHE A 218 -25.55 3.81 -3.93
C PHE A 218 -24.98 2.91 -2.85
N PHE A 219 -24.08 3.47 -2.03
CA PHE A 219 -23.69 2.89 -0.75
C PHE A 219 -24.56 3.51 0.36
N ALA A 220 -24.77 2.79 1.43
CA ALA A 220 -25.54 3.26 2.58
C ALA A 220 -24.83 2.97 3.90
N PHE A 221 -24.84 3.97 4.77
CA PHE A 221 -24.30 3.87 6.11
C PHE A 221 -25.37 4.27 7.14
N PHE A 222 -25.43 3.51 8.22
CA PHE A 222 -26.36 3.74 9.30
C PHE A 222 -25.65 3.92 10.62
N LEU A 223 -26.15 4.84 11.44
CA LEU A 223 -25.80 4.94 12.84
C LEU A 223 -26.87 4.22 13.65
N LEU A 224 -26.48 3.18 14.39
CA LEU A 224 -27.41 2.42 15.21
C LEU A 224 -27.71 3.15 16.52
N LYS A 225 -28.91 2.93 17.07
CA LYS A 225 -29.29 3.47 18.39
C LYS A 225 -28.37 2.92 19.48
N PRO A 226 -28.12 3.68 20.55
CA PRO A 226 -27.34 3.19 21.68
C PRO A 226 -27.90 1.90 22.26
N GLY A 227 -27.03 0.89 22.45
CA GLY A 227 -27.40 -0.39 23.06
C GLY A 227 -28.00 -1.42 22.09
N VAL A 228 -28.24 -1.08 20.83
CA VAL A 228 -28.73 -2.03 19.81
C VAL A 228 -27.55 -2.73 19.14
N SER A 229 -27.61 -4.05 19.03
CA SER A 229 -26.56 -4.84 18.42
C SER A 229 -26.71 -4.95 16.88
N VAL A 230 -25.62 -5.22 16.19
CA VAL A 230 -25.60 -5.46 14.73
C VAL A 230 -26.47 -6.68 14.38
N GLU A 231 -26.43 -7.72 15.21
CA GLU A 231 -27.23 -8.94 15.05
C GLU A 231 -28.72 -8.66 15.15
N GLU A 232 -29.14 -7.82 16.09
CA GLU A 232 -30.54 -7.43 16.27
C GLU A 232 -31.04 -6.62 15.04
N VAL A 233 -30.23 -5.67 14.55
CA VAL A 233 -30.58 -4.91 13.34
C VAL A 233 -30.65 -5.81 12.11
N ASN A 234 -29.76 -6.79 11.98
CA ASN A 234 -29.81 -7.77 10.90
C ASN A 234 -31.07 -8.61 10.94
N GLN A 235 -31.57 -8.99 12.13
CA GLN A 235 -32.85 -9.67 12.29
C GLN A 235 -34.04 -8.77 11.92
N GLN A 236 -34.00 -7.50 12.32
CA GLN A 236 -35.03 -6.50 11.94
C GLN A 236 -35.03 -6.30 10.40
N ILE A 237 -33.89 -6.16 9.74
CA ILE A 237 -33.77 -6.03 8.27
C ILE A 237 -34.32 -7.29 7.58
N ALA A 238 -33.95 -8.48 8.05
CA ALA A 238 -34.41 -9.75 7.47
C ALA A 238 -35.91 -9.90 7.48
N ALA A 239 -36.62 -9.31 8.47
CA ALA A 239 -38.07 -9.33 8.59
C ALA A 239 -38.77 -8.32 7.65
N THR A 240 -38.05 -7.37 7.05
CA THR A 240 -38.63 -6.29 6.23
C THR A 240 -39.10 -6.77 4.85
N GLU A 241 -40.05 -6.02 4.27
CA GLU A 241 -40.46 -6.22 2.88
C GLU A 241 -39.35 -5.87 1.89
N ALA A 242 -38.41 -4.96 2.24
CA ALA A 242 -37.25 -4.64 1.41
C ALA A 242 -36.39 -5.88 1.15
N ASN A 243 -36.12 -6.66 2.20
CA ASN A 243 -35.35 -7.89 2.06
C ASN A 243 -36.10 -8.95 1.24
N LYS A 244 -37.43 -9.05 1.35
CA LYS A 244 -38.22 -10.00 0.57
C LYS A 244 -38.35 -9.59 -0.89
N ARG A 245 -38.61 -8.31 -1.16
CA ARG A 245 -38.90 -7.79 -2.52
C ARG A 245 -37.69 -7.78 -3.45
N LEU A 246 -36.49 -7.49 -2.95
CA LEU A 246 -35.26 -7.48 -3.75
C LEU A 246 -34.89 -8.86 -4.32
N PHE A 247 -35.48 -9.95 -3.82
CA PHE A 247 -34.97 -11.32 -4.03
C PHE A 247 -35.98 -12.27 -4.65
N THR A 248 -37.03 -11.78 -5.25
CA THR A 248 -38.02 -12.59 -6.01
C THR A 248 -37.59 -12.91 -7.44
N GLY A 249 -36.31 -13.21 -7.68
CA GLY A 249 -35.77 -13.56 -9.01
C GLY A 249 -34.82 -14.75 -8.98
N ASP A 250 -34.53 -15.29 -10.18
CA ASP A 250 -33.69 -16.48 -10.43
C ASP A 250 -32.23 -16.44 -9.91
N GLN A 251 -31.81 -15.39 -9.20
CA GLN A 251 -30.41 -15.19 -8.74
C GLN A 251 -30.08 -15.74 -7.35
N GLY A 252 -30.88 -16.67 -6.80
CA GLY A 252 -30.63 -17.24 -5.48
C GLY A 252 -30.98 -16.31 -4.32
N THR A 253 -30.87 -16.79 -3.09
CA THR A 253 -31.22 -16.05 -1.86
C THR A 253 -30.18 -14.98 -1.52
N GLN A 254 -30.27 -13.82 -2.15
CA GLN A 254 -29.53 -12.64 -1.70
C GLN A 254 -30.15 -12.12 -0.39
N LYS A 255 -29.35 -11.55 0.51
CA LYS A 255 -29.82 -11.01 1.78
C LYS A 255 -29.20 -9.65 2.05
N LEU A 256 -30.06 -8.69 2.45
CA LEU A 256 -29.58 -7.44 3.02
C LEU A 256 -29.07 -7.67 4.44
N TYR A 257 -27.91 -7.10 4.74
CA TYR A 257 -27.34 -7.13 6.08
C TYR A 257 -26.48 -5.90 6.34
N VAL A 258 -26.29 -5.57 7.60
CA VAL A 258 -25.35 -4.53 8.00
C VAL A 258 -24.10 -5.12 8.61
N LEU A 259 -22.97 -4.49 8.37
CA LEU A 259 -21.66 -4.83 8.94
C LEU A 259 -21.01 -3.60 9.57
N PRO A 260 -20.26 -3.75 10.69
CA PRO A 260 -19.51 -2.67 11.30
C PRO A 260 -18.53 -2.04 10.31
N ILE A 261 -18.41 -0.71 10.32
CA ILE A 261 -17.49 0.00 9.42
C ILE A 261 -16.03 -0.49 9.55
N GLN A 262 -15.61 -0.88 10.73
CA GLN A 262 -14.28 -1.40 11.00
C GLN A 262 -13.95 -2.70 10.24
N LYS A 263 -14.98 -3.49 9.86
CA LYS A 263 -14.81 -4.69 9.03
C LYS A 263 -14.63 -4.36 7.55
N LEU A 264 -15.09 -3.19 7.11
CA LEU A 264 -15.02 -2.79 5.71
C LEU A 264 -13.57 -2.78 5.20
N TYR A 265 -12.64 -2.31 6.01
CA TYR A 265 -11.24 -2.17 5.60
C TYR A 265 -10.52 -3.51 5.35
N TYR A 266 -10.72 -4.53 6.22
CA TYR A 266 -9.97 -5.78 6.17
C TYR A 266 -10.74 -6.97 5.62
N ASP A 267 -12.05 -7.01 5.84
CA ASP A 267 -12.84 -8.22 5.62
C ASP A 267 -13.68 -8.14 4.35
N MET A 268 -13.76 -6.95 3.75
CA MET A 268 -14.53 -6.72 2.54
C MET A 268 -13.63 -6.35 1.36
N TYR A 269 -13.99 -6.82 0.19
CA TYR A 269 -13.37 -6.40 -1.06
C TYR A 269 -14.23 -5.32 -1.72
N SER A 270 -13.62 -4.15 -1.96
CA SER A 270 -14.24 -3.06 -2.70
C SER A 270 -13.36 -2.68 -3.89
N PRO A 271 -13.79 -2.97 -5.11
CA PRO A 271 -12.98 -2.67 -6.29
C PRO A 271 -12.93 -1.17 -6.63
N TYR A 272 -13.88 -0.35 -6.10
CA TYR A 272 -14.12 0.97 -6.67
C TYR A 272 -13.80 2.14 -5.74
N TYR A 273 -14.34 2.16 -4.50
CA TYR A 273 -14.43 3.42 -3.76
C TYR A 273 -13.89 3.36 -2.35
N PHE A 274 -13.75 2.17 -1.78
CA PHE A 274 -13.31 2.03 -0.40
C PHE A 274 -11.87 1.53 -0.34
N LYS A 275 -11.10 2.18 0.52
CA LYS A 275 -9.74 1.71 0.81
C LYS A 275 -9.83 0.37 1.53
N THR A 276 -9.05 -0.59 1.09
CA THR A 276 -8.99 -1.93 1.69
C THR A 276 -7.59 -2.23 2.21
N GLY A 277 -7.50 -2.87 3.34
CA GLY A 277 -6.27 -3.38 3.95
C GLY A 277 -6.04 -4.86 3.65
N SER A 278 -4.90 -5.37 4.08
CA SER A 278 -4.58 -6.80 4.03
C SER A 278 -4.05 -7.26 5.38
N ARG A 279 -4.76 -8.17 6.05
CA ARG A 279 -4.31 -8.76 7.32
C ARG A 279 -2.97 -9.49 7.15
N SER A 280 -2.78 -10.15 6.01
CA SER A 280 -1.52 -10.84 5.68
C SER A 280 -0.35 -9.86 5.57
N THR A 281 -0.55 -8.75 4.86
CA THR A 281 0.47 -7.69 4.75
C THR A 281 0.77 -7.06 6.11
N MET A 282 -0.25 -6.78 6.91
CA MET A 282 -0.05 -6.24 8.26
C MET A 282 0.76 -7.20 9.14
N THR A 283 0.42 -8.50 9.13
CA THR A 283 1.17 -9.53 9.86
C THR A 283 2.62 -9.59 9.40
N LEU A 284 2.87 -9.49 8.10
CA LEU A 284 4.21 -9.45 7.54
C LEU A 284 5.01 -8.22 8.03
N LEU A 285 4.41 -7.02 8.03
CA LEU A 285 5.06 -5.79 8.51
C LEU A 285 5.42 -5.87 10.01
N VAL A 286 4.51 -6.37 10.84
CA VAL A 286 4.74 -6.60 12.27
C VAL A 286 5.87 -7.61 12.47
N SER A 287 5.87 -8.69 11.70
CA SER A 287 6.92 -9.71 11.75
C SER A 287 8.29 -9.16 11.37
N ILE A 288 8.38 -8.36 10.30
CA ILE A 288 9.61 -7.69 9.88
C ILE A 288 10.11 -6.76 11.00
N GLY A 289 9.22 -5.94 11.57
CA GLY A 289 9.56 -5.05 12.68
C GLY A 289 10.12 -5.80 13.89
N PHE A 290 9.46 -6.89 14.29
CA PHE A 290 9.92 -7.75 15.37
C PHE A 290 11.29 -8.38 15.06
N LEU A 291 11.49 -8.89 13.85
CA LEU A 291 12.76 -9.50 13.43
C LEU A 291 13.89 -8.47 13.40
N ILE A 292 13.66 -7.23 13.00
CA ILE A 292 14.66 -6.16 13.03
C ILE A 292 15.11 -5.88 14.46
N ILE A 293 14.18 -5.76 15.42
CA ILE A 293 14.51 -5.56 16.84
C ILE A 293 15.23 -6.77 17.41
N LEU A 294 14.82 -7.98 17.04
CA LEU A 294 15.48 -9.20 17.49
C LEU A 294 16.94 -9.29 16.98
N ILE A 295 17.18 -8.93 15.70
CA ILE A 295 18.55 -8.85 15.15
C ILE A 295 19.37 -7.80 15.90
N ALA A 296 18.81 -6.64 16.19
CA ALA A 296 19.47 -5.57 16.94
C ALA A 296 19.80 -6.01 18.39
N CYS A 297 18.88 -6.72 19.04
CA CYS A 297 19.09 -7.34 20.36
C CYS A 297 20.24 -8.36 20.32
N ILE A 298 20.22 -9.26 19.34
CA ILE A 298 21.27 -10.26 19.12
C ILE A 298 22.62 -9.58 18.88
N ASN A 299 22.68 -8.52 18.10
CA ASN A 299 23.89 -7.77 17.85
C ASN A 299 24.47 -7.17 19.15
N LEU A 300 23.62 -6.61 20.00
CA LEU A 300 24.04 -6.08 21.29
C LEU A 300 24.54 -7.20 22.22
N ILE A 301 23.89 -8.37 22.25
CA ILE A 301 24.35 -9.55 23.01
C ILE A 301 25.72 -10.00 22.47
N ASN A 302 25.88 -10.13 21.17
CA ASN A 302 27.12 -10.53 20.50
C ASN A 302 28.27 -9.56 20.85
N PHE A 303 28.00 -8.25 20.74
CA PHE A 303 28.95 -7.20 21.07
C PHE A 303 29.36 -7.22 22.54
N SER A 304 28.38 -7.29 23.46
CA SER A 304 28.64 -7.33 24.89
C SER A 304 29.43 -8.59 25.32
N THR A 305 29.11 -9.76 24.75
CA THR A 305 29.82 -11.01 25.01
C THR A 305 31.21 -11.05 24.37
N ALA A 306 31.41 -10.37 23.25
CA ALA A 306 32.73 -10.20 22.64
C ALA A 306 33.68 -9.40 23.54
N LEU A 307 33.19 -8.37 24.21
CA LEU A 307 33.95 -7.54 25.14
C LEU A 307 34.19 -8.22 26.52
N ALA A 308 33.54 -9.34 26.79
CA ALA A 308 33.61 -10.01 28.08
C ALA A 308 35.06 -10.28 28.59
N PRO A 309 36.03 -10.77 27.77
CA PRO A 309 37.37 -11.03 28.28
C PRO A 309 38.09 -9.80 28.82
N VAL A 310 37.85 -8.63 28.17
CA VAL A 310 38.47 -7.38 28.62
C VAL A 310 37.81 -6.82 29.87
N ARG A 311 36.50 -6.98 29.99
CA ARG A 311 35.68 -6.51 31.12
C ARG A 311 35.77 -7.43 32.34
N MET A 312 35.97 -8.72 32.17
CA MET A 312 36.04 -9.68 33.28
C MET A 312 37.12 -9.31 34.30
N ARG A 313 38.27 -8.80 33.86
CA ARG A 313 39.33 -8.36 34.77
C ARG A 313 38.83 -7.25 35.71
N SER A 314 38.22 -6.22 35.17
CA SER A 314 37.62 -5.12 35.95
C SER A 314 36.49 -5.58 36.89
N ILE A 315 35.59 -6.44 36.39
CA ILE A 315 34.47 -6.98 37.15
C ILE A 315 34.97 -7.84 38.34
N ASN A 316 35.96 -8.70 38.11
CA ASN A 316 36.51 -9.54 39.18
C ASN A 316 37.34 -8.73 40.18
N THR A 317 38.01 -7.66 39.78
CA THR A 317 38.64 -6.72 40.74
C THR A 317 37.58 -6.08 41.64
N GLN A 318 36.43 -5.67 41.11
CA GLN A 318 35.31 -5.13 41.90
C GLN A 318 34.74 -6.18 42.88
N LYS A 319 34.68 -7.47 42.47
CA LYS A 319 34.29 -8.56 43.37
C LYS A 319 35.26 -8.73 44.53
N VAL A 320 36.56 -8.71 44.25
CA VAL A 320 37.58 -8.77 45.30
C VAL A 320 37.51 -7.61 46.27
N LEU A 321 37.06 -6.42 45.77
CA LEU A 321 36.83 -5.23 46.59
C LEU A 321 35.45 -5.21 47.30
N GLY A 322 34.69 -6.32 47.26
CA GLY A 322 33.48 -6.52 48.03
C GLY A 322 32.14 -6.31 47.27
N SER A 323 32.15 -6.01 45.96
CA SER A 323 30.90 -5.89 45.20
C SER A 323 30.17 -7.22 45.03
N THR A 324 28.87 -7.26 45.25
CA THR A 324 28.04 -8.45 45.09
C THR A 324 27.74 -8.73 43.62
N ASN A 325 27.47 -10.02 43.29
CA ASN A 325 27.07 -10.40 41.93
C ASN A 325 25.80 -9.68 41.47
N GLY A 326 24.86 -9.41 42.40
CA GLY A 326 23.61 -8.72 42.10
C GLY A 326 23.79 -7.24 41.69
N GLU A 327 24.67 -6.53 42.38
CA GLU A 327 25.02 -5.15 42.08
C GLU A 327 25.71 -5.03 40.72
N LEU A 328 26.68 -5.91 40.44
CA LEU A 328 27.40 -5.94 39.17
C LEU A 328 26.45 -6.26 37.98
N ARG A 329 25.55 -7.22 38.17
CA ARG A 329 24.53 -7.56 37.13
C ARG A 329 23.60 -6.37 36.86
N ARG A 330 23.04 -5.73 37.90
CA ARG A 330 22.20 -4.53 37.76
C ARG A 330 22.93 -3.41 37.02
N ALA A 331 24.21 -3.19 37.36
CA ALA A 331 25.01 -2.15 36.70
C ALA A 331 25.23 -2.46 35.20
N LEU A 332 25.53 -3.72 34.85
CA LEU A 332 25.70 -4.14 33.43
C LEU A 332 24.41 -4.10 32.63
N VAL A 333 23.28 -4.49 33.23
CA VAL A 333 21.96 -4.36 32.59
C VAL A 333 21.60 -2.91 32.39
N ALA A 334 21.80 -2.05 33.39
CA ALA A 334 21.54 -0.60 33.29
C ALA A 334 22.42 0.06 32.20
N GLU A 335 23.68 -0.40 32.01
CA GLU A 335 24.50 0.04 30.88
C GLU A 335 23.90 -0.34 29.53
N SER A 336 23.45 -1.58 29.35
CA SER A 336 22.81 -2.07 28.13
C SER A 336 21.54 -1.29 27.83
N VAL A 337 20.68 -1.06 28.84
CA VAL A 337 19.47 -0.24 28.74
C VAL A 337 19.81 1.18 28.29
N SER A 338 20.85 1.79 28.89
CA SER A 338 21.28 3.13 28.53
C SER A 338 21.71 3.24 27.06
N ILE A 339 22.47 2.24 26.54
CA ILE A 339 22.89 2.21 25.13
C ILE A 339 21.69 2.12 24.22
N VAL A 340 20.74 1.23 24.53
CA VAL A 340 19.53 1.05 23.71
C VAL A 340 18.65 2.30 23.73
N LEU A 341 18.44 2.93 24.87
CA LEU A 341 17.66 4.17 24.97
C LEU A 341 18.31 5.32 24.22
N ILE A 342 19.64 5.45 24.25
CA ILE A 342 20.37 6.44 23.44
C ILE A 342 20.14 6.12 21.94
N GLY A 343 20.26 4.85 21.53
CA GLY A 343 19.97 4.44 20.16
C GLY A 343 18.54 4.74 19.73
N TRP A 344 17.56 4.51 20.62
CA TRP A 344 16.16 4.86 20.37
C TRP A 344 15.95 6.39 20.24
N LEU A 345 16.54 7.21 21.12
CA LEU A 345 16.47 8.67 21.01
C LEU A 345 17.08 9.17 19.69
N LEU A 346 18.25 8.63 19.31
CA LEU A 346 18.87 8.95 18.01
C LEU A 346 17.98 8.53 16.84
N SER A 347 17.26 7.41 16.96
CA SER A 347 16.34 6.95 15.92
C SER A 347 15.19 7.93 15.69
N LEU A 348 14.68 8.58 16.74
CA LEU A 348 13.64 9.62 16.58
C LEU A 348 14.17 10.82 15.79
N GLY A 349 15.43 11.20 16.00
CA GLY A 349 16.10 12.22 15.21
C GLY A 349 16.24 11.82 13.72
N ILE A 350 16.60 10.56 13.46
CA ILE A 350 16.68 10.01 12.09
C ILE A 350 15.29 10.05 11.43
N VAL A 351 14.24 9.57 12.13
CA VAL A 351 12.86 9.57 11.62
C VAL A 351 12.39 11.00 11.33
N ALA A 352 12.63 11.95 12.24
CA ALA A 352 12.29 13.36 12.02
C ALA A 352 13.00 13.95 10.79
N ALA A 353 14.27 13.60 10.57
CA ALA A 353 15.03 14.02 9.39
C ALA A 353 14.45 13.43 8.10
N LEU A 354 14.10 12.12 8.08
CA LEU A 354 13.50 11.45 6.92
C LEU A 354 12.13 12.03 6.57
N ILE A 355 11.31 12.36 7.57
CA ILE A 355 10.02 13.05 7.39
C ILE A 355 10.25 14.41 6.75
N ARG A 356 11.18 15.21 7.29
CA ARG A 356 11.48 16.56 6.77
C ARG A 356 12.03 16.55 5.33
N LEU A 357 12.78 15.52 4.97
CA LEU A 357 13.31 15.34 3.61
C LEU A 357 12.27 14.79 2.62
N ASN A 358 11.07 14.49 3.07
CA ASN A 358 9.96 13.93 2.27
C ASN A 358 10.33 12.68 1.46
N VAL A 359 11.23 11.83 1.98
CA VAL A 359 11.67 10.61 1.28
C VAL A 359 10.80 9.37 1.57
N LEU A 360 9.77 9.53 2.40
CA LEU A 360 8.90 8.45 2.90
C LEU A 360 7.57 8.33 2.13
N SER A 361 7.40 9.00 0.99
CA SER A 361 6.16 8.99 0.19
C SER A 361 5.70 7.58 -0.21
N PHE A 362 6.64 6.65 -0.38
CA PHE A 362 6.34 5.24 -0.69
C PHE A 362 5.65 4.49 0.46
N MET A 363 5.58 5.03 1.66
CA MET A 363 4.87 4.38 2.77
C MET A 363 3.35 4.40 2.62
N GLY A 364 2.80 5.22 1.70
CA GLY A 364 1.37 5.29 1.41
C GLY A 364 0.55 5.92 2.55
N PHE A 365 1.17 6.70 3.40
CA PHE A 365 0.56 7.55 4.43
C PHE A 365 1.55 8.64 4.81
N THR A 366 1.11 9.70 5.48
CA THR A 366 1.97 10.80 5.96
C THR A 366 2.50 10.49 7.36
N PRO A 367 3.78 10.07 7.52
CA PRO A 367 4.35 9.79 8.82
C PRO A 367 4.48 11.07 9.66
N SER A 368 4.07 11.01 10.94
CA SER A 368 4.20 12.13 11.88
C SER A 368 4.45 11.62 13.30
N LEU A 369 5.53 12.10 13.93
CA LEU A 369 5.85 11.75 15.32
C LEU A 369 4.77 12.22 16.31
N LEU A 370 4.11 13.33 16.00
CA LEU A 370 3.08 13.91 16.85
C LEU A 370 1.75 13.17 16.72
N VAL A 371 1.32 12.88 15.49
CA VAL A 371 0.07 12.14 15.24
C VAL A 371 0.14 10.74 15.83
N TYR A 372 1.26 10.05 15.65
CA TYR A 372 1.46 8.66 16.09
C TYR A 372 2.19 8.57 17.45
N TRP A 373 2.13 9.61 18.32
CA TRP A 373 2.89 9.69 19.56
C TRP A 373 2.70 8.48 20.50
N LYS A 374 1.51 7.88 20.55
CA LYS A 374 1.21 6.69 21.37
C LYS A 374 2.10 5.51 20.94
N TYR A 375 2.21 5.29 19.66
CA TYR A 375 3.03 4.18 19.11
C TYR A 375 4.53 4.50 19.24
N VAL A 376 4.93 5.75 19.11
CA VAL A 376 6.31 6.17 19.41
C VAL A 376 6.65 5.82 20.87
N LEU A 377 5.76 6.10 21.81
CA LEU A 377 5.95 5.73 23.22
C LEU A 377 6.04 4.21 23.41
N TYR A 378 5.18 3.41 22.72
CA TYR A 378 5.27 1.95 22.77
C TYR A 378 6.61 1.44 22.25
N THR A 379 7.19 2.04 21.22
CA THR A 379 8.54 1.68 20.76
C THR A 379 9.61 2.00 21.81
N GLY A 380 9.44 3.03 22.63
CA GLY A 380 10.31 3.35 23.76
C GLY A 380 10.25 2.28 24.88
N VAL A 381 9.04 1.79 25.18
CA VAL A 381 8.88 0.65 26.11
C VAL A 381 9.55 -0.60 25.56
N ILE A 382 9.41 -0.89 24.27
CA ILE A 382 10.07 -2.03 23.61
C ILE A 382 11.59 -1.84 23.63
N ALA A 383 12.08 -0.62 23.45
CA ALA A 383 13.52 -0.32 23.58
C ALA A 383 14.03 -0.63 25.00
N LEU A 384 13.29 -0.21 26.02
CA LEU A 384 13.62 -0.54 27.42
C LEU A 384 13.70 -2.06 27.64
N LEU A 385 12.69 -2.81 27.20
CA LEU A 385 12.64 -4.27 27.29
C LEU A 385 13.80 -4.92 26.52
N THR A 386 14.09 -4.44 25.33
CA THR A 386 15.22 -4.91 24.51
C THR A 386 16.56 -4.71 25.23
N GLY A 387 16.76 -3.56 25.88
CA GLY A 387 17.96 -3.27 26.66
C GLY A 387 18.12 -4.21 27.87
N ILE A 388 17.03 -4.51 28.56
CA ILE A 388 17.00 -5.47 29.66
C ILE A 388 17.38 -6.87 29.17
N VAL A 389 16.67 -7.38 28.15
CA VAL A 389 16.88 -8.73 27.60
C VAL A 389 18.33 -8.88 27.08
N ALA A 390 18.80 -7.90 26.31
CA ALA A 390 20.14 -7.91 25.74
C ALA A 390 21.23 -7.84 26.82
N GLY A 391 20.96 -7.20 27.96
CA GLY A 391 21.89 -7.09 29.09
C GLY A 391 21.90 -8.29 30.04
N LEU A 392 20.80 -9.05 30.12
CA LEU A 392 20.68 -10.17 31.11
C LEU A 392 21.71 -11.26 30.89
N TYR A 393 21.84 -11.81 29.69
CA TYR A 393 22.77 -12.90 29.42
C TYR A 393 24.23 -12.47 29.59
N PRO A 394 24.74 -11.39 29.01
CA PRO A 394 26.12 -10.95 29.20
C PRO A 394 26.46 -10.67 30.68
N SER A 395 25.52 -10.04 31.41
CA SER A 395 25.75 -9.76 32.85
C SER A 395 25.86 -11.01 33.67
N TRP A 396 24.98 -12.00 33.43
CA TRP A 396 25.08 -13.31 34.11
C TRP A 396 26.36 -14.03 33.73
N TYR A 397 26.71 -14.07 32.44
CA TYR A 397 27.92 -14.73 31.94
C TYR A 397 29.20 -14.12 32.54
N MET A 398 29.35 -12.79 32.51
CA MET A 398 30.55 -12.13 33.05
C MET A 398 30.70 -12.25 34.55
N THR A 399 29.61 -12.34 35.32
CA THR A 399 29.63 -12.44 36.77
C THR A 399 29.70 -13.88 37.29
N SER A 400 29.61 -14.90 36.43
CA SER A 400 29.65 -16.31 36.85
C SER A 400 31.06 -16.85 37.09
N PHE A 401 32.13 -16.14 36.65
CA PHE A 401 33.52 -16.61 36.78
C PHE A 401 34.12 -16.30 38.16
N PRO A 402 34.87 -17.26 38.76
CA PRO A 402 35.57 -17.01 40.01
C PRO A 402 36.73 -16.04 39.80
N PRO A 403 36.95 -15.07 40.74
CA PRO A 403 38.05 -14.10 40.63
C PRO A 403 39.44 -14.70 40.50
N ALA A 404 39.72 -15.80 41.20
CA ALA A 404 41.03 -16.46 41.18
C ALA A 404 41.46 -17.00 39.81
N LEU A 405 40.50 -17.47 38.98
CA LEU A 405 40.78 -17.97 37.62
C LEU A 405 41.06 -16.81 36.67
N VAL A 406 40.32 -15.71 36.80
CA VAL A 406 40.41 -14.56 35.91
C VAL A 406 41.69 -13.75 36.15
N LEU A 407 42.09 -13.57 37.41
CA LEU A 407 43.27 -12.79 37.76
C LEU A 407 44.58 -13.53 37.43
N LYS A 408 44.58 -14.88 37.40
CA LYS A 408 45.72 -15.70 36.96
C LYS A 408 45.92 -15.79 35.46
N GLY A 409 45.07 -15.17 34.67
CA GLY A 409 45.19 -15.12 33.21
C GLY A 409 44.79 -16.45 32.47
N ASN A 410 44.43 -17.49 33.19
CA ASN A 410 44.09 -18.83 32.63
C ASN A 410 42.60 -18.98 32.25
N TYR A 411 42.04 -18.01 31.53
CA TYR A 411 40.67 -18.16 31.04
C TYR A 411 40.64 -18.18 29.51
N ALA A 412 40.50 -19.36 28.94
CA ALA A 412 40.04 -19.49 27.54
C ALA A 412 38.55 -19.25 27.47
N LEU A 413 38.09 -18.61 26.40
CA LEU A 413 36.66 -18.50 26.12
C LEU A 413 35.99 -19.88 26.26
N SER A 414 35.10 -20.04 27.23
CA SER A 414 34.44 -21.34 27.46
C SER A 414 33.70 -21.75 26.17
N GLY A 415 33.75 -23.05 25.84
CA GLY A 415 33.08 -23.61 24.66
C GLY A 415 31.59 -23.26 24.59
N LYS A 416 30.96 -23.02 25.75
CA LYS A 416 29.56 -22.57 25.86
C LYS A 416 29.30 -21.18 25.23
N GLY A 417 30.21 -20.21 25.43
CA GLY A 417 30.07 -18.87 24.85
C GLY A 417 30.25 -18.84 23.31
N LYS A 418 31.12 -19.76 22.80
CA LYS A 418 31.27 -19.91 21.34
C LYS A 418 30.03 -20.51 20.69
N ARG A 419 29.43 -21.56 21.28
CA ARG A 419 28.20 -22.19 20.76
C ARG A 419 27.04 -21.21 20.70
N LEU A 420 26.79 -20.43 21.75
CA LEU A 420 25.71 -19.44 21.74
C LEU A 420 25.86 -18.43 20.59
N ARG A 421 27.06 -17.87 20.41
CA ARG A 421 27.31 -16.93 19.31
C ARG A 421 27.06 -17.56 17.95
N THR A 422 27.49 -18.80 17.74
CA THR A 422 27.21 -19.53 16.46
C THR A 422 25.72 -19.68 16.23
N VAL A 423 24.93 -20.01 17.25
CA VAL A 423 23.47 -20.12 17.16
C VAL A 423 22.83 -18.76 16.84
N LEU A 424 23.27 -17.69 17.52
CA LEU A 424 22.76 -16.34 17.29
C LEU A 424 23.05 -15.82 15.86
N ILE A 425 24.26 -16.08 15.35
CA ILE A 425 24.62 -15.76 13.96
C ILE A 425 23.82 -16.62 12.98
N GLY A 426 23.66 -17.92 13.28
CA GLY A 426 22.85 -18.83 12.47
C GLY A 426 21.41 -18.33 12.34
N PHE A 427 20.83 -17.90 13.46
CA PHE A 427 19.49 -17.29 13.45
C PHE A 427 19.44 -16.03 12.57
N GLN A 428 20.46 -15.15 12.64
CA GLN A 428 20.53 -13.96 11.77
C GLN A 428 20.59 -14.35 10.27
N TYR A 429 21.34 -15.39 9.91
CA TYR A 429 21.37 -15.90 8.54
C TYR A 429 20.01 -16.44 8.08
N ILE A 430 19.31 -17.19 8.94
CA ILE A 430 17.97 -17.71 8.66
C ILE A 430 17.02 -16.55 8.37
N VAL A 431 16.98 -15.53 9.24
CA VAL A 431 16.11 -14.36 9.07
C VAL A 431 16.47 -13.57 7.82
N SER A 432 17.78 -13.28 7.62
CA SER A 432 18.23 -12.54 6.44
C SER A 432 17.88 -13.28 5.15
N PHE A 433 18.07 -14.58 5.10
CA PHE A 433 17.70 -15.40 3.95
C PHE A 433 16.19 -15.35 3.66
N ALA A 434 15.38 -15.57 4.69
CA ALA A 434 13.92 -15.53 4.55
C ALA A 434 13.42 -14.15 4.04
N LEU A 435 13.98 -13.06 4.59
CA LEU A 435 13.63 -11.70 4.15
C LEU A 435 14.04 -11.40 2.71
N ILE A 436 15.25 -11.85 2.28
CA ILE A 436 15.70 -11.65 0.89
C ILE A 436 14.81 -12.44 -0.08
N VAL A 437 14.54 -13.71 0.22
CA VAL A 437 13.67 -14.55 -0.61
C VAL A 437 12.28 -13.93 -0.72
N THR A 438 11.70 -13.49 0.40
CA THR A 438 10.38 -12.83 0.43
C THR A 438 10.39 -11.56 -0.42
N ALA A 439 11.38 -10.67 -0.24
CA ALA A 439 11.50 -9.45 -1.03
C ALA A 439 11.68 -9.74 -2.53
N ALA A 440 12.47 -10.77 -2.88
CA ALA A 440 12.69 -11.17 -4.26
C ALA A 440 11.40 -11.68 -4.94
N PHE A 441 10.62 -12.53 -4.27
CA PHE A 441 9.35 -13.01 -4.84
C PHE A 441 8.32 -11.90 -4.97
N ILE A 442 8.22 -10.99 -3.98
CA ILE A 442 7.32 -9.82 -4.08
C ILE A 442 7.74 -8.94 -5.26
N PHE A 443 9.04 -8.73 -5.45
CA PHE A 443 9.56 -7.99 -6.61
C PHE A 443 9.20 -8.69 -7.93
N LEU A 444 9.41 -10.00 -8.03
CA LEU A 444 9.11 -10.77 -9.24
C LEU A 444 7.61 -10.80 -9.56
N GLN A 445 6.75 -10.97 -8.55
CA GLN A 445 5.30 -10.92 -8.71
C GLN A 445 4.83 -9.55 -9.22
N ASN A 446 5.33 -8.46 -8.62
CA ASN A 446 4.97 -7.11 -9.06
C ASN A 446 5.50 -6.81 -10.48
N ARG A 447 6.70 -7.29 -10.80
CA ARG A 447 7.23 -7.19 -12.16
C ARG A 447 6.39 -7.97 -13.15
N PHE A 448 5.96 -9.18 -12.79
CA PHE A 448 5.06 -10.00 -13.61
C PHE A 448 3.75 -9.25 -13.89
N MET A 449 3.07 -8.73 -12.85
CA MET A 449 1.82 -7.99 -13.00
C MET A 449 1.95 -6.74 -13.87
N ARG A 450 3.03 -5.98 -13.72
CA ARG A 450 3.26 -4.76 -14.50
C ARG A 450 3.64 -5.01 -15.96
N ASN A 451 4.30 -6.13 -16.23
CA ASN A 451 4.75 -6.51 -17.57
C ASN A 451 3.79 -7.48 -18.28
N HIS A 452 2.64 -7.74 -17.67
CA HIS A 452 1.62 -8.59 -18.29
C HIS A 452 1.15 -7.95 -19.60
N GLU A 453 0.89 -8.80 -20.62
CA GLU A 453 0.34 -8.36 -21.89
C GLU A 453 -1.11 -7.94 -21.69
N LEU A 454 -1.40 -6.66 -21.94
CA LEU A 454 -2.72 -6.08 -21.73
C LEU A 454 -3.69 -6.35 -22.89
N GLY A 455 -3.21 -6.94 -23.96
CA GLY A 455 -3.98 -7.12 -25.20
C GLY A 455 -4.16 -5.82 -26.01
N ILE A 456 -3.41 -4.76 -25.67
CA ILE A 456 -3.41 -3.45 -26.31
C ILE A 456 -1.99 -2.91 -26.50
N ASP A 457 -1.82 -1.94 -27.40
CA ASP A 457 -0.52 -1.29 -27.69
C ASP A 457 -0.27 -0.11 -26.73
N LYS A 458 -0.03 -0.41 -25.45
CA LYS A 458 0.07 0.59 -24.38
C LYS A 458 1.16 1.64 -24.56
N ASP A 459 2.28 1.30 -25.19
CA ASP A 459 3.50 2.14 -25.22
C ASP A 459 3.39 3.36 -26.15
N GLN A 460 2.37 3.39 -27.02
CA GLN A 460 2.13 4.46 -28.01
C GLN A 460 0.90 5.32 -27.70
N ILE A 461 0.31 5.15 -26.52
CA ILE A 461 -0.93 5.82 -26.17
C ILE A 461 -0.72 6.85 -25.08
N LEU A 462 -1.16 8.08 -25.39
CA LEU A 462 -1.34 9.16 -24.43
C LEU A 462 -2.84 9.32 -24.16
N VAL A 463 -3.18 9.59 -22.89
CA VAL A 463 -4.58 9.83 -22.48
C VAL A 463 -4.70 11.25 -21.99
N ALA A 464 -5.61 11.99 -22.61
CA ALA A 464 -5.97 13.34 -22.20
C ALA A 464 -7.33 13.36 -21.53
N SER A 465 -7.41 13.96 -20.33
CA SER A 465 -8.67 14.19 -19.61
C SER A 465 -9.29 15.49 -20.10
N LEU A 466 -10.44 15.40 -20.73
CA LEU A 466 -11.17 16.54 -21.33
C LEU A 466 -12.35 16.94 -20.46
N PRO A 467 -12.88 18.17 -20.61
CA PRO A 467 -14.07 18.61 -19.92
C PRO A 467 -15.28 17.73 -20.23
N GLN A 468 -16.15 17.53 -19.24
CA GLN A 468 -17.38 16.75 -19.40
C GLN A 468 -18.44 17.53 -20.21
N MET A 469 -18.33 17.47 -21.52
CA MET A 469 -19.29 18.05 -22.44
C MET A 469 -19.57 17.06 -23.58
N PRO A 470 -20.67 17.23 -24.35
CA PRO A 470 -20.99 16.31 -25.43
C PRO A 470 -19.83 16.15 -26.42
N TYR A 471 -19.50 14.90 -26.74
CA TYR A 471 -18.41 14.55 -27.68
C TYR A 471 -18.47 15.27 -29.02
N HIS A 472 -19.67 15.55 -29.54
CA HIS A 472 -19.87 16.30 -30.81
C HIS A 472 -19.89 17.84 -30.66
N SER A 473 -19.55 18.37 -29.50
CA SER A 473 -19.46 19.82 -29.27
C SER A 473 -18.36 20.48 -30.10
N SER A 474 -18.49 21.76 -30.36
CA SER A 474 -17.50 22.52 -31.16
C SER A 474 -16.07 22.45 -30.62
N PRO A 475 -15.82 22.55 -29.30
CA PRO A 475 -14.48 22.42 -28.77
C PRO A 475 -13.85 21.03 -29.03
N TYR A 476 -14.63 19.95 -28.91
CA TYR A 476 -14.14 18.58 -29.17
C TYR A 476 -13.80 18.38 -30.65
N ARG A 477 -14.64 18.85 -31.57
CA ARG A 477 -14.36 18.78 -33.02
C ARG A 477 -13.12 19.57 -33.40
N LYS A 478 -12.94 20.76 -32.79
CA LYS A 478 -11.74 21.57 -33.01
C LYS A 478 -10.50 20.84 -32.49
N PHE A 479 -10.56 20.29 -31.30
CA PHE A 479 -9.48 19.49 -30.69
C PHE A 479 -9.08 18.30 -31.57
N ASP A 480 -10.06 17.49 -32.00
CA ASP A 480 -9.83 16.33 -32.86
C ASP A 480 -9.14 16.72 -34.18
N SER A 481 -9.67 17.76 -34.84
CA SER A 481 -9.15 18.20 -36.13
C SER A 481 -7.76 18.83 -36.04
N GLN A 482 -7.47 19.59 -34.99
CA GLN A 482 -6.15 20.18 -34.78
C GLN A 482 -5.10 19.11 -34.45
N LEU A 483 -5.42 18.16 -33.56
CA LEU A 483 -4.46 17.12 -33.23
C LEU A 483 -4.15 16.20 -34.40
N LYS A 484 -5.15 15.82 -35.20
CA LYS A 484 -4.94 14.99 -36.39
C LYS A 484 -4.11 15.67 -37.48
N SER A 485 -3.92 17.01 -37.41
CA SER A 485 -3.04 17.72 -38.32
C SER A 485 -1.55 17.59 -38.00
N PHE A 486 -1.21 17.14 -36.77
CA PHE A 486 0.19 16.94 -36.40
C PHE A 486 0.72 15.59 -36.93
N ALA A 487 1.95 15.62 -37.48
CA ALA A 487 2.53 14.46 -38.15
C ALA A 487 2.78 13.27 -37.20
N GLU A 488 2.99 13.53 -35.91
CA GLU A 488 3.27 12.54 -34.87
C GLU A 488 2.01 11.78 -34.45
N ILE A 489 0.84 12.35 -34.59
CA ILE A 489 -0.42 11.73 -34.18
C ILE A 489 -0.92 10.79 -35.29
N ASP A 490 -1.24 9.57 -34.92
CA ASP A 490 -1.81 8.56 -35.83
C ASP A 490 -3.32 8.66 -35.89
N ASP A 491 -3.98 8.51 -34.73
CA ASP A 491 -5.44 8.64 -34.61
C ASP A 491 -5.84 8.92 -33.14
N ILE A 492 -7.10 9.29 -32.93
CA ILE A 492 -7.66 9.62 -31.62
C ILE A 492 -8.98 8.90 -31.47
N ALA A 493 -9.14 8.19 -30.35
CA ALA A 493 -10.40 7.60 -29.93
C ALA A 493 -10.82 8.14 -28.57
N TYR A 494 -12.09 8.06 -28.26
CA TYR A 494 -12.61 8.57 -27.00
C TYR A 494 -13.35 7.47 -26.25
N ALA A 495 -13.28 7.51 -24.91
CA ALA A 495 -14.03 6.63 -24.03
C ALA A 495 -14.61 7.39 -22.84
N LYS A 496 -15.61 6.78 -22.22
CA LYS A 496 -16.26 7.33 -21.04
C LYS A 496 -15.39 7.23 -19.79
N TRP A 497 -14.51 6.24 -19.73
CA TRP A 497 -13.69 5.93 -18.57
C TRP A 497 -12.20 6.10 -18.86
N GLU A 498 -11.43 6.50 -17.83
CA GLU A 498 -9.97 6.38 -17.85
C GLU A 498 -9.62 4.90 -17.61
N LEU A 499 -9.46 4.15 -18.71
CA LEU A 499 -9.23 2.70 -18.66
C LEU A 499 -7.87 2.40 -18.05
N GLY A 500 -7.81 1.48 -17.09
CA GLY A 500 -6.60 1.19 -16.34
C GLY A 500 -6.41 2.04 -15.07
N ALA A 501 -7.31 2.98 -14.77
CA ALA A 501 -7.23 3.80 -13.56
C ALA A 501 -8.00 3.22 -12.37
N THR A 502 -8.93 2.30 -12.59
CA THR A 502 -9.84 1.74 -11.60
C THR A 502 -9.93 0.22 -11.72
N GLU A 503 -10.32 -0.43 -10.63
CA GLU A 503 -10.52 -1.88 -10.54
C GLU A 503 -11.85 -2.35 -11.17
N GLY A 504 -12.64 -1.44 -11.74
CA GLY A 504 -13.89 -1.79 -12.40
C GLY A 504 -14.58 -0.62 -13.07
N TYR A 505 -15.52 -0.96 -13.92
CA TYR A 505 -16.32 -0.06 -14.75
C TYR A 505 -17.80 -0.35 -14.56
N THR A 506 -18.67 0.22 -15.41
CA THR A 506 -20.10 -0.06 -15.36
C THR A 506 -20.34 -1.55 -15.61
N GLN A 507 -20.90 -2.25 -14.66
CA GLN A 507 -21.17 -3.69 -14.76
C GLN A 507 -22.63 -3.96 -15.07
N TYR A 508 -22.87 -4.80 -16.07
CA TYR A 508 -24.20 -5.27 -16.41
C TYR A 508 -24.22 -6.79 -16.53
N THR A 509 -25.44 -7.33 -16.51
CA THR A 509 -25.67 -8.77 -16.72
C THR A 509 -26.76 -8.90 -17.77
N PHE A 510 -26.57 -9.77 -18.73
CA PHE A 510 -27.59 -10.13 -19.68
C PHE A 510 -27.91 -11.62 -19.64
N ARG A 511 -29.07 -11.97 -20.21
CA ARG A 511 -29.53 -13.34 -20.28
C ARG A 511 -29.50 -13.84 -21.72
N TYR A 512 -28.83 -14.99 -21.94
CA TYR A 512 -28.82 -15.65 -23.24
C TYR A 512 -29.05 -17.14 -23.05
N LYS A 513 -30.03 -17.73 -23.76
CA LYS A 513 -30.42 -19.15 -23.67
C LYS A 513 -30.61 -19.64 -22.21
N GLY A 514 -31.13 -18.77 -21.34
CA GLY A 514 -31.42 -19.10 -19.95
C GLY A 514 -30.29 -18.86 -18.97
N ASN A 515 -29.05 -18.60 -19.43
CA ASN A 515 -27.90 -18.29 -18.57
C ASN A 515 -27.68 -16.78 -18.46
N ASN A 516 -27.14 -16.34 -17.31
CA ASN A 516 -26.76 -14.96 -17.06
C ASN A 516 -25.26 -14.77 -17.28
N TYR A 517 -24.89 -13.72 -18.04
CA TYR A 517 -23.51 -13.36 -18.34
C TYR A 517 -23.22 -11.96 -17.84
N GLY A 518 -22.30 -11.84 -16.86
CA GLY A 518 -21.81 -10.57 -16.35
C GLY A 518 -20.70 -9.99 -17.23
N HIS A 519 -20.69 -8.68 -17.42
CA HIS A 519 -19.66 -8.02 -18.24
C HIS A 519 -19.44 -6.59 -17.79
N GLN A 520 -18.26 -6.05 -18.11
CA GLN A 520 -17.94 -4.64 -17.97
C GLN A 520 -18.33 -3.89 -19.26
N TYR A 521 -19.08 -2.82 -19.13
CA TYR A 521 -19.60 -2.03 -20.24
C TYR A 521 -18.82 -0.73 -20.40
N ILE A 522 -18.35 -0.45 -21.61
CA ILE A 522 -17.55 0.74 -21.92
C ILE A 522 -18.09 1.45 -23.16
N ASP A 523 -18.50 2.71 -22.96
CA ASP A 523 -18.85 3.62 -24.06
C ASP A 523 -17.58 4.11 -24.75
N VAL A 524 -17.51 3.97 -26.08
CA VAL A 524 -16.32 4.30 -26.88
C VAL A 524 -16.71 4.93 -28.23
N THR A 525 -15.74 5.47 -28.97
CA THR A 525 -15.89 5.82 -30.39
C THR A 525 -15.69 4.61 -31.30
N THR A 526 -16.20 4.65 -32.52
CA THR A 526 -16.17 3.54 -33.50
C THR A 526 -14.74 3.08 -33.89
N ASN A 527 -13.75 3.95 -33.78
CA ASN A 527 -12.34 3.64 -34.06
C ASN A 527 -11.53 3.16 -32.85
N PHE A 528 -12.18 2.94 -31.70
CA PHE A 528 -11.51 2.69 -30.42
C PHE A 528 -10.66 1.41 -30.45
N CYS A 529 -11.20 0.30 -30.95
CA CYS A 529 -10.46 -0.98 -31.03
C CYS A 529 -9.18 -0.82 -31.86
N ARG A 530 -9.23 -0.12 -32.98
CA ARG A 530 -8.07 0.15 -33.83
C ARG A 530 -7.04 1.05 -33.14
N VAL A 531 -7.49 2.14 -32.50
CA VAL A 531 -6.60 3.07 -31.79
C VAL A 531 -5.89 2.37 -30.63
N MET A 532 -6.57 1.48 -29.92
CA MET A 532 -5.99 0.73 -28.82
C MET A 532 -5.14 -0.47 -29.29
N GLY A 533 -5.13 -0.80 -30.58
CA GLY A 533 -4.38 -1.94 -31.14
C GLY A 533 -5.03 -3.30 -30.87
N MET A 534 -6.34 -3.32 -30.64
CA MET A 534 -7.07 -4.57 -30.48
C MET A 534 -7.28 -5.25 -31.83
N HIS A 535 -7.21 -6.58 -31.86
CA HIS A 535 -7.37 -7.38 -33.07
C HIS A 535 -8.75 -8.04 -33.10
N ILE A 536 -9.49 -7.85 -34.21
CA ILE A 536 -10.75 -8.57 -34.43
C ILE A 536 -10.44 -10.05 -34.70
N LEU A 537 -10.99 -10.93 -33.88
CA LEU A 537 -10.82 -12.38 -33.98
C LEU A 537 -11.91 -13.04 -34.80
N SER A 538 -13.15 -12.52 -34.69
CA SER A 538 -14.30 -12.98 -35.45
C SER A 538 -15.33 -11.88 -35.63
N GLY A 539 -16.14 -11.94 -36.70
CA GLY A 539 -17.12 -10.91 -37.03
C GLY A 539 -16.49 -9.70 -37.75
N SER A 540 -16.93 -8.49 -37.42
CA SER A 540 -16.47 -7.23 -38.05
C SER A 540 -16.22 -6.14 -37.02
N ASP A 541 -15.35 -5.19 -37.35
CA ASP A 541 -15.15 -3.95 -36.58
C ASP A 541 -16.36 -3.02 -36.77
N PHE A 542 -16.41 -1.98 -35.93
CA PHE A 542 -17.42 -0.91 -36.04
C PHE A 542 -17.31 -0.17 -37.36
N LEU A 543 -18.46 0.20 -37.87
CA LEU A 543 -18.61 1.14 -39.00
C LEU A 543 -18.93 2.54 -38.47
N PRO A 544 -18.60 3.61 -39.18
CA PRO A 544 -19.02 4.97 -38.79
C PRO A 544 -20.55 5.14 -38.60
N SER A 545 -21.36 4.32 -39.29
CA SER A 545 -22.83 4.28 -39.13
C SER A 545 -23.26 3.73 -37.76
N ASP A 546 -22.44 2.93 -37.13
CA ASP A 546 -22.74 2.38 -35.77
C ASP A 546 -22.72 3.47 -34.70
N SER A 547 -22.19 4.66 -35.00
CA SER A 547 -22.25 5.86 -34.14
C SER A 547 -23.61 6.59 -34.17
N ILE A 548 -24.55 6.17 -34.95
CA ILE A 548 -25.88 6.79 -35.01
C ILE A 548 -26.77 6.17 -33.94
N TYR A 549 -27.24 6.99 -33.00
CA TYR A 549 -28.14 6.52 -31.93
C TYR A 549 -29.45 5.99 -32.55
N THR A 550 -29.70 4.70 -32.32
CA THR A 550 -30.94 4.01 -32.73
C THR A 550 -31.46 3.19 -31.55
N SER A 551 -32.68 2.65 -31.68
CA SER A 551 -33.23 1.69 -30.71
C SER A 551 -32.50 0.36 -30.68
N GLN A 552 -31.61 0.11 -31.65
CA GLN A 552 -30.76 -1.06 -31.74
C GLN A 552 -29.30 -0.61 -31.60
N LEU A 553 -28.61 -1.17 -30.62
CA LEU A 553 -27.20 -0.89 -30.35
C LEU A 553 -26.32 -1.93 -31.06
N ASN A 554 -25.07 -1.54 -31.34
CA ASN A 554 -24.04 -2.46 -31.80
C ASN A 554 -22.97 -2.55 -30.74
N PHE A 555 -22.39 -3.73 -30.55
CA PHE A 555 -21.28 -3.89 -29.61
C PHE A 555 -20.24 -4.89 -30.11
N ILE A 556 -19.01 -4.72 -29.61
CA ILE A 556 -17.92 -5.68 -29.77
C ILE A 556 -17.57 -6.17 -28.37
N ALA A 557 -17.29 -7.47 -28.22
CA ALA A 557 -16.95 -8.07 -26.95
C ALA A 557 -15.54 -8.67 -26.98
N THR A 558 -14.97 -8.93 -25.83
CA THR A 558 -13.71 -9.66 -25.66
C THR A 558 -13.91 -11.16 -25.85
N GLN A 559 -12.85 -11.88 -26.20
CA GLN A 559 -12.84 -13.32 -26.41
C GLN A 559 -13.37 -14.11 -25.20
N ASP A 560 -13.12 -13.65 -23.98
CA ASP A 560 -13.64 -14.25 -22.74
C ASP A 560 -15.16 -14.45 -22.81
N LEU A 561 -15.90 -13.46 -23.30
CA LEU A 561 -17.35 -13.59 -23.46
C LEU A 561 -17.72 -14.66 -24.52
N GLN A 562 -16.91 -14.78 -25.56
CA GLN A 562 -17.12 -15.84 -26.58
C GLN A 562 -16.93 -17.23 -25.99
N GLU A 563 -15.89 -17.40 -25.17
CA GLU A 563 -15.56 -18.67 -24.52
C GLU A 563 -16.63 -19.08 -23.51
N GLU A 564 -17.16 -18.09 -22.74
CA GLU A 564 -18.21 -18.36 -21.75
C GLU A 564 -19.58 -18.59 -22.34
N SER A 565 -19.98 -17.78 -23.35
CA SER A 565 -21.36 -17.72 -23.83
C SER A 565 -21.58 -18.49 -25.14
N SER A 566 -20.54 -18.66 -25.95
CA SER A 566 -20.60 -19.23 -27.31
C SER A 566 -21.62 -18.52 -28.22
N ILE A 567 -21.82 -17.20 -28.03
CA ILE A 567 -22.74 -16.38 -28.85
C ILE A 567 -22.06 -16.15 -30.21
N PRO A 568 -22.70 -16.41 -31.34
CA PRO A 568 -22.11 -16.15 -32.66
C PRO A 568 -22.10 -14.65 -32.96
N ALA A 569 -21.05 -14.17 -33.64
CA ALA A 569 -21.05 -12.80 -34.18
C ALA A 569 -22.21 -12.60 -35.14
N GLY A 570 -22.88 -11.44 -35.09
CA GLY A 570 -24.11 -11.11 -35.83
C GLY A 570 -25.40 -11.40 -35.06
N GLU A 571 -25.34 -12.06 -33.92
CA GLU A 571 -26.52 -12.32 -33.07
C GLU A 571 -27.05 -11.04 -32.45
N THR A 572 -28.38 -10.90 -32.40
CA THR A 572 -29.05 -9.79 -31.73
C THR A 572 -29.65 -10.24 -30.42
N LEU A 573 -29.37 -9.53 -29.36
CA LEU A 573 -29.73 -9.86 -27.98
C LEU A 573 -30.78 -8.87 -27.46
N ASP A 574 -31.87 -9.37 -26.91
CA ASP A 574 -33.01 -8.60 -26.38
C ASP A 574 -32.90 -8.38 -24.86
N PHE A 575 -31.76 -7.94 -24.40
CA PHE A 575 -31.57 -7.90 -22.94
C PHE A 575 -30.89 -6.66 -22.43
N PHE A 576 -30.41 -5.82 -23.31
CA PHE A 576 -29.66 -4.66 -22.85
C PHE A 576 -30.48 -3.86 -21.84
N PRO A 577 -29.83 -3.32 -20.80
CA PRO A 577 -30.53 -2.50 -19.80
C PRO A 577 -31.49 -1.54 -20.51
N TRP A 578 -32.68 -1.38 -19.98
CA TRP A 578 -33.76 -0.51 -20.51
C TRP A 578 -34.55 -1.05 -21.71
N GLY A 579 -34.53 -2.38 -21.98
CA GLY A 579 -35.36 -2.98 -23.01
C GLY A 579 -34.94 -2.68 -24.45
N MET A 580 -33.68 -2.34 -24.66
CA MET A 580 -33.10 -2.13 -26.01
C MET A 580 -32.54 -3.45 -26.53
N SER A 581 -32.58 -3.66 -27.83
CA SER A 581 -31.88 -4.76 -28.51
C SER A 581 -30.46 -4.34 -28.89
N ALA A 582 -29.50 -5.29 -28.85
CA ALA A 582 -28.12 -5.04 -29.20
C ALA A 582 -27.55 -6.16 -30.07
N THR A 583 -26.86 -5.82 -31.16
CA THR A 583 -26.21 -6.77 -32.05
C THR A 583 -24.72 -6.88 -31.76
N LEU A 584 -24.27 -8.10 -31.54
CA LEU A 584 -22.85 -8.42 -31.40
C LEU A 584 -22.18 -8.38 -32.80
N LYS A 585 -21.38 -7.37 -33.05
CA LYS A 585 -20.66 -7.18 -34.32
C LYS A 585 -19.49 -8.14 -34.49
N GLY A 586 -18.77 -8.37 -33.43
CA GLY A 586 -17.56 -9.17 -33.43
C GLY A 586 -16.91 -9.34 -32.07
N TYR A 587 -15.82 -10.10 -32.07
CA TYR A 587 -15.00 -10.35 -30.92
C TYR A 587 -13.57 -9.85 -31.13
N VAL A 588 -13.02 -9.21 -30.13
CA VAL A 588 -11.60 -8.83 -30.06
C VAL A 588 -10.83 -9.74 -29.10
N ASN A 589 -9.50 -9.72 -29.20
CA ASN A 589 -8.64 -10.39 -28.24
C ASN A 589 -8.93 -9.92 -26.82
N ASN A 590 -8.60 -10.75 -25.84
CA ASN A 590 -8.76 -10.40 -24.43
C ASN A 590 -7.91 -9.17 -24.08
N VAL A 591 -8.49 -8.28 -23.29
CA VAL A 591 -7.83 -7.06 -22.79
C VAL A 591 -7.94 -6.99 -21.28
N GLN A 592 -6.96 -6.37 -20.66
CA GLN A 592 -6.92 -6.25 -19.21
C GLN A 592 -6.86 -4.76 -18.80
N PHE A 593 -8.01 -4.19 -18.40
CA PHE A 593 -8.11 -2.82 -17.90
C PHE A 593 -8.23 -2.74 -16.37
N THR A 594 -8.38 -3.88 -15.71
CA THR A 594 -8.44 -3.99 -14.25
C THR A 594 -7.22 -4.73 -13.72
N SER A 595 -7.05 -4.79 -12.41
CA SER A 595 -5.93 -5.51 -11.79
C SER A 595 -6.03 -7.02 -12.03
N LEU A 596 -4.90 -7.67 -12.26
CA LEU A 596 -4.77 -9.12 -12.31
C LEU A 596 -5.16 -9.86 -11.02
N LYS A 597 -5.43 -9.12 -9.95
CA LYS A 597 -5.98 -9.69 -8.70
C LYS A 597 -7.42 -10.12 -8.83
N THR A 598 -8.20 -9.36 -9.60
CA THR A 598 -9.63 -9.59 -9.79
C THR A 598 -9.95 -10.66 -10.84
N GLY A 599 -8.94 -11.11 -11.58
CA GLY A 599 -9.12 -12.02 -12.71
C GLY A 599 -9.56 -11.31 -13.98
N SER A 600 -9.71 -12.06 -15.06
CA SER A 600 -10.27 -11.55 -16.31
C SER A 600 -11.77 -11.43 -16.19
N VAL A 601 -12.32 -10.33 -16.68
CA VAL A 601 -13.75 -10.06 -16.74
C VAL A 601 -14.07 -9.67 -18.17
N PRO A 602 -15.10 -10.23 -18.80
CA PRO A 602 -15.48 -9.87 -20.16
C PRO A 602 -15.80 -8.38 -20.30
N TYR A 603 -15.30 -7.76 -21.37
CA TYR A 603 -15.60 -6.37 -21.72
C TYR A 603 -16.53 -6.32 -22.94
N ILE A 604 -17.46 -5.37 -22.89
CA ILE A 604 -18.30 -4.99 -24.01
C ILE A 604 -18.02 -3.53 -24.34
N PHE A 605 -17.64 -3.26 -25.60
CA PHE A 605 -17.44 -1.94 -26.14
C PHE A 605 -18.67 -1.56 -26.95
N CYS A 606 -19.24 -0.38 -26.67
CA CYS A 606 -20.42 0.12 -27.36
C CYS A 606 -20.15 1.51 -27.93
N PRO A 607 -20.26 1.72 -29.26
CA PRO A 607 -20.12 3.06 -29.82
C PRO A 607 -21.38 3.90 -29.51
N ASN A 608 -21.18 5.10 -29.00
CA ASN A 608 -22.20 6.11 -28.67
C ASN A 608 -22.96 6.01 -27.36
N GLY A 609 -22.72 4.99 -26.56
CA GLY A 609 -23.40 4.83 -25.28
C GLY A 609 -24.93 4.71 -25.39
N ILE A 610 -25.51 4.33 -24.27
CA ILE A 610 -26.97 4.16 -24.13
C ILE A 610 -27.65 5.50 -23.90
N TYR A 611 -26.88 6.54 -23.53
CA TYR A 611 -27.40 7.86 -23.18
C TYR A 611 -27.18 8.89 -24.30
N SER A 612 -28.19 9.67 -24.60
CA SER A 612 -28.22 10.69 -25.68
C SER A 612 -27.16 11.80 -25.55
N ASN A 613 -26.53 11.95 -24.38
CA ASN A 613 -25.60 13.05 -24.13
C ASN A 613 -24.13 12.74 -24.43
N ASN A 614 -23.78 11.55 -24.88
CA ASN A 614 -22.45 11.14 -25.39
C ASN A 614 -21.25 11.90 -24.83
N VAL A 615 -21.09 11.88 -23.48
CA VAL A 615 -19.93 12.48 -22.83
C VAL A 615 -18.82 11.43 -22.74
N LEU A 616 -17.76 11.63 -23.52
CA LEU A 616 -16.58 10.77 -23.59
C LEU A 616 -15.33 11.58 -23.19
N PRO A 617 -15.08 11.81 -21.92
CA PRO A 617 -14.09 12.80 -21.47
C PRO A 617 -12.64 12.32 -21.54
N PHE A 618 -12.38 11.09 -21.96
CA PHE A 618 -11.02 10.58 -22.07
C PHE A 618 -10.66 10.34 -23.54
N ALA A 619 -9.69 11.15 -24.03
CA ALA A 619 -9.14 11.00 -25.37
C ALA A 619 -7.91 10.09 -25.33
N TYR A 620 -7.98 8.95 -26.02
CA TYR A 620 -6.89 8.02 -26.24
C TYR A 620 -6.20 8.38 -27.56
N ILE A 621 -4.99 8.89 -27.48
CA ILE A 621 -4.26 9.47 -28.60
C ILE A 621 -3.09 8.54 -28.94
N ARG A 622 -3.17 7.91 -30.11
CA ARG A 622 -2.10 7.07 -30.63
C ARG A 622 -1.03 7.93 -31.28
N VAL A 623 0.19 7.79 -30.82
CA VAL A 623 1.38 8.43 -31.40
C VAL A 623 2.06 7.44 -32.34
N LYS A 624 2.46 7.89 -33.54
CA LYS A 624 3.15 7.03 -34.53
C LYS A 624 4.46 6.48 -33.99
N ALA A 625 4.75 5.24 -34.29
CA ALA A 625 6.01 4.61 -33.90
C ALA A 625 7.21 5.38 -34.40
N GLY A 626 8.19 5.63 -33.52
CA GLY A 626 9.41 6.39 -33.84
C GLY A 626 9.26 7.92 -33.78
N SER A 627 8.06 8.44 -33.51
CA SER A 627 7.87 9.88 -33.29
C SER A 627 8.38 10.31 -31.90
N ASN A 628 8.66 11.62 -31.77
CA ASN A 628 9.07 12.18 -30.47
C ASN A 628 7.84 12.35 -29.57
N MET A 629 7.77 11.55 -28.50
CA MET A 629 6.68 11.56 -27.52
C MET A 629 6.58 12.88 -26.75
N ASP A 630 7.68 13.57 -26.47
CA ASP A 630 7.67 14.88 -25.80
C ASP A 630 7.06 15.96 -26.71
N SER A 631 7.36 15.92 -28.00
CA SER A 631 6.73 16.80 -29.01
C SER A 631 5.22 16.55 -29.07
N ALA A 632 4.79 15.30 -29.18
CA ALA A 632 3.38 14.93 -29.17
C ALA A 632 2.68 15.43 -27.90
N LEU A 633 3.30 15.22 -26.73
CA LEU A 633 2.75 15.68 -25.44
C LEU A 633 2.59 17.21 -25.39
N GLN A 634 3.57 17.97 -25.92
CA GLN A 634 3.48 19.43 -25.99
C GLN A 634 2.35 19.88 -26.92
N HIS A 635 2.23 19.29 -28.12
CA HIS A 635 1.16 19.58 -29.07
C HIS A 635 -0.23 19.29 -28.46
N ILE A 636 -0.39 18.17 -27.77
CA ILE A 636 -1.66 17.82 -27.10
C ILE A 636 -1.98 18.86 -26.03
N ARG A 637 -1.05 19.20 -25.14
CA ARG A 637 -1.26 20.21 -24.08
C ARG A 637 -1.60 21.58 -24.63
N GLN A 638 -0.88 22.02 -25.69
CA GLN A 638 -1.15 23.28 -26.34
C GLN A 638 -2.56 23.29 -26.94
N THR A 639 -2.91 22.27 -27.71
CA THR A 639 -4.24 22.15 -28.33
C THR A 639 -5.35 22.10 -27.28
N MET A 640 -5.12 21.41 -26.15
CA MET A 640 -6.08 21.43 -25.03
C MET A 640 -6.28 22.84 -24.48
N SER A 641 -5.22 23.59 -24.24
CA SER A 641 -5.31 24.95 -23.69
C SER A 641 -6.03 25.92 -24.66
N GLU A 642 -5.88 25.71 -25.97
CA GLU A 642 -6.53 26.53 -27.03
C GLU A 642 -8.01 26.16 -27.22
N CYS A 643 -8.37 24.88 -27.03
CA CYS A 643 -9.73 24.41 -27.25
C CYS A 643 -10.58 24.45 -25.97
N PHE A 644 -9.97 24.27 -24.80
CA PHE A 644 -10.64 24.20 -23.50
C PHE A 644 -10.04 25.22 -22.51
N THR A 645 -10.22 26.51 -22.86
CA THR A 645 -9.64 27.61 -22.08
C THR A 645 -10.11 27.59 -20.63
N GLY A 646 -9.18 27.75 -19.70
CA GLY A 646 -9.43 27.73 -18.25
C GLY A 646 -9.50 26.35 -17.62
N TYR A 647 -9.62 25.27 -18.40
CA TYR A 647 -9.59 23.90 -17.88
C TYR A 647 -8.14 23.40 -17.67
N PRO A 648 -7.91 22.53 -16.67
CA PRO A 648 -6.62 21.88 -16.48
C PRO A 648 -6.25 21.00 -17.66
N THR A 649 -4.99 21.09 -18.13
CA THR A 649 -4.46 20.25 -19.21
C THR A 649 -3.79 19.00 -18.65
N GLU A 650 -4.58 17.99 -18.32
CA GLU A 650 -4.07 16.72 -17.77
C GLU A 650 -3.88 15.71 -18.92
N VAL A 651 -2.61 15.36 -19.19
CA VAL A 651 -2.23 14.34 -20.16
C VAL A 651 -1.24 13.39 -19.53
N LYS A 652 -1.52 12.09 -19.58
CA LYS A 652 -0.73 11.01 -18.98
C LYS A 652 -0.34 9.98 -20.03
N PHE A 653 0.79 9.31 -19.83
CA PHE A 653 1.09 8.07 -20.54
C PHE A 653 0.18 6.97 -20.05
N TYR A 654 -0.30 6.10 -20.94
CA TYR A 654 -1.17 5.00 -20.56
C TYR A 654 -0.50 4.05 -19.56
N ASP A 655 0.80 3.81 -19.71
CA ASP A 655 1.57 2.99 -18.75
C ASP A 655 1.58 3.58 -17.33
N GLN A 656 1.55 4.91 -17.20
CA GLN A 656 1.43 5.57 -15.89
C GLN A 656 0.05 5.36 -15.27
N ILE A 657 -1.01 5.40 -16.09
CA ILE A 657 -2.38 5.17 -15.63
C ILE A 657 -2.50 3.73 -15.12
N TYR A 658 -2.10 2.76 -15.95
CA TYR A 658 -2.14 1.36 -15.57
C TYR A 658 -1.24 1.04 -14.35
N GLY A 659 -0.11 1.72 -14.24
CA GLY A 659 0.78 1.64 -13.08
C GLY A 659 0.13 2.06 -11.76
N GLN A 660 -0.89 2.93 -11.80
CA GLN A 660 -1.62 3.38 -10.60
C GLN A 660 -2.44 2.25 -9.96
N LEU A 661 -2.97 1.30 -10.74
CA LEU A 661 -3.65 0.12 -10.23
C LEU A 661 -2.77 -0.68 -9.24
N TYR A 662 -1.46 -0.72 -9.50
CA TYR A 662 -0.50 -1.46 -8.68
C TYR A 662 0.31 -0.56 -7.74
N GLN A 663 -0.12 0.69 -7.54
CA GLN A 663 0.61 1.63 -6.67
C GLN A 663 0.71 1.14 -5.23
N LYS A 664 -0.36 0.52 -4.74
CA LYS A 664 -0.42 -0.07 -3.40
C LYS A 664 0.58 -1.22 -3.26
N GLU A 665 0.61 -2.14 -4.22
CA GLU A 665 1.55 -3.27 -4.27
C GLU A 665 2.99 -2.81 -4.43
N THR A 666 3.20 -1.81 -5.27
CA THR A 666 4.51 -1.18 -5.48
C THR A 666 5.01 -0.51 -4.19
N ASN A 667 4.14 0.18 -3.47
CA ASN A 667 4.48 0.79 -2.19
C ASN A 667 4.80 -0.28 -1.13
N GLN A 668 3.99 -1.34 -1.03
CA GLN A 668 4.25 -2.48 -0.15
C GLN A 668 5.58 -3.16 -0.49
N GLN A 669 5.88 -3.38 -1.77
CA GLN A 669 7.15 -3.91 -2.23
C GLN A 669 8.32 -3.02 -1.78
N LYS A 670 8.23 -1.71 -1.98
CA LYS A 670 9.27 -0.76 -1.56
C LYS A 670 9.50 -0.84 -0.05
N ILE A 671 8.44 -0.85 0.75
CA ILE A 671 8.51 -0.98 2.22
C ILE A 671 9.26 -2.27 2.57
N ILE A 672 8.81 -3.42 2.09
CA ILE A 672 9.41 -4.72 2.41
C ILE A 672 10.86 -4.76 1.96
N THR A 673 11.16 -4.28 0.75
CA THR A 673 12.54 -4.27 0.20
C THR A 673 13.48 -3.40 1.04
N TRP A 674 13.09 -2.17 1.37
CA TRP A 674 13.93 -1.26 2.16
C TRP A 674 14.17 -1.77 3.58
N PHE A 675 13.14 -2.28 4.25
CA PHE A 675 13.30 -2.80 5.61
C PHE A 675 14.03 -4.14 5.64
N SER A 676 13.86 -5.00 4.63
CA SER A 676 14.67 -6.21 4.47
C SER A 676 16.14 -5.88 4.23
N LEU A 677 16.43 -4.93 3.33
CA LEU A 677 17.80 -4.47 3.09
C LEU A 677 18.44 -3.91 4.37
N LEU A 678 17.70 -3.12 5.14
CA LEU A 678 18.18 -2.58 6.40
C LEU A 678 18.43 -3.70 7.44
N ALA A 679 17.55 -4.70 7.54
CA ALA A 679 17.74 -5.85 8.43
C ALA A 679 19.02 -6.63 8.08
N ILE A 680 19.29 -6.79 6.77
CA ILE A 680 20.52 -7.43 6.28
C ILE A 680 21.75 -6.59 6.65
N LEU A 681 21.71 -5.28 6.44
CA LEU A 681 22.81 -4.37 6.80
C LEU A 681 23.09 -4.42 8.31
N ILE A 682 22.04 -4.40 9.14
CA ILE A 682 22.19 -4.53 10.61
C ILE A 682 22.79 -5.89 10.97
N SER A 683 22.36 -6.97 10.32
CA SER A 683 22.93 -8.31 10.51
C SER A 683 24.40 -8.36 10.15
N LEU A 684 24.80 -7.77 9.01
CA LEU A 684 26.19 -7.70 8.57
C LEU A 684 27.06 -6.90 9.53
N VAL A 685 26.57 -5.77 10.05
CA VAL A 685 27.29 -4.96 11.06
C VAL A 685 27.55 -5.79 12.33
N GLY A 686 26.60 -6.63 12.74
CA GLY A 686 26.76 -7.54 13.87
C GLY A 686 27.84 -8.60 13.62
N VAL A 687 27.81 -9.27 12.49
CA VAL A 687 28.80 -10.26 12.06
C VAL A 687 30.18 -9.59 11.93
N PHE A 688 30.25 -8.42 11.32
CA PHE A 688 31.47 -7.65 11.15
C PHE A 688 32.15 -7.31 12.49
N GLY A 689 31.37 -6.79 13.45
CA GLY A 689 31.88 -6.48 14.79
C GLY A 689 32.47 -7.71 15.52
N LEU A 690 31.82 -8.86 15.32
CA LEU A 690 32.27 -10.11 15.90
C LEU A 690 33.57 -10.66 15.28
N ILE A 691 33.69 -10.55 13.94
CA ILE A 691 34.90 -10.97 13.20
C ILE A 691 36.11 -10.16 13.64
N ILE A 692 35.97 -8.83 13.82
CA ILE A 692 37.03 -7.94 14.32
C ILE A 692 37.58 -8.52 15.64
N PHE A 693 36.67 -8.86 16.53
CA PHE A 693 37.05 -9.38 17.86
C PHE A 693 37.70 -10.77 17.77
N GLU A 694 37.15 -11.69 16.97
CA GLU A 694 37.72 -13.04 16.79
C GLU A 694 39.12 -12.98 16.17
N ALA A 695 39.31 -12.11 15.16
CA ALA A 695 40.63 -11.87 14.56
C ALA A 695 41.65 -11.32 15.55
N ALA A 696 41.25 -10.38 16.40
CA ALA A 696 42.11 -9.83 17.46
C ALA A 696 42.50 -10.89 18.50
N HIS A 697 41.55 -11.75 18.86
CA HIS A 697 41.80 -12.81 19.86
C HIS A 697 42.69 -13.94 19.34
N ARG A 698 42.59 -14.27 18.04
CA ARG A 698 43.42 -15.32 17.40
C ARG A 698 44.73 -14.79 16.81
N ARG A 699 45.12 -13.56 17.13
CA ARG A 699 46.32 -12.92 16.58
C ARG A 699 47.60 -13.71 16.82
N LYS A 700 47.75 -14.32 18.03
CA LYS A 700 48.89 -15.21 18.36
C LYS A 700 48.87 -16.51 17.53
N GLU A 701 47.71 -17.15 17.36
CA GLU A 701 47.55 -18.36 16.52
C GLU A 701 47.90 -18.06 15.06
N ILE A 702 47.42 -16.90 14.52
CA ILE A 702 47.77 -16.47 13.18
C ILE A 702 49.28 -16.22 13.05
N GLY A 703 49.91 -15.58 14.04
CA GLY A 703 51.35 -15.34 14.07
C GLY A 703 52.15 -16.63 14.03
N VAL A 704 51.79 -17.59 14.86
CA VAL A 704 52.47 -18.92 14.89
C VAL A 704 52.32 -19.63 13.53
N ARG A 705 51.11 -19.70 12.96
CA ARG A 705 50.89 -20.35 11.66
C ARG A 705 51.66 -19.68 10.52
N LYS A 706 51.80 -18.36 10.56
CA LYS A 706 52.62 -17.63 9.58
C LYS A 706 54.09 -17.96 9.69
N VAL A 707 54.61 -18.10 10.91
CA VAL A 707 56.01 -18.55 11.14
C VAL A 707 56.22 -19.95 10.56
N TYR A 708 55.18 -20.82 10.60
CA TYR A 708 55.22 -22.15 9.97
C TYR A 708 54.90 -22.13 8.47
N GLY A 709 54.88 -20.97 7.83
CA GLY A 709 54.75 -20.85 6.36
C GLY A 709 53.35 -20.78 5.82
N ALA A 710 52.28 -20.59 6.65
CA ALA A 710 50.92 -20.47 6.17
C ALA A 710 50.73 -19.22 5.32
N SER A 711 50.20 -19.37 4.11
CA SER A 711 49.84 -18.27 3.21
C SER A 711 48.65 -17.44 3.71
N THR A 712 48.55 -16.16 3.28
CA THR A 712 47.43 -15.30 3.64
C THR A 712 46.09 -15.89 3.19
N GLY A 713 46.06 -16.56 2.00
CA GLY A 713 44.87 -17.24 1.51
C GLY A 713 44.41 -18.40 2.40
N GLN A 714 45.34 -19.22 2.93
CA GLN A 714 45.00 -20.31 3.83
C GLN A 714 44.40 -19.79 5.15
N ILE A 715 44.93 -18.71 5.68
CA ILE A 715 44.39 -18.07 6.89
C ILE A 715 42.99 -17.53 6.65
N LEU A 716 42.73 -16.82 5.52
CA LEU A 716 41.43 -16.31 5.16
C LEU A 716 40.42 -17.45 4.95
N TRP A 717 40.82 -18.52 4.28
CA TRP A 717 39.99 -19.72 4.07
C TRP A 717 39.60 -20.41 5.39
N MET A 718 40.52 -20.49 6.31
CA MET A 718 40.25 -21.06 7.63
C MET A 718 39.12 -20.32 8.38
N PHE A 719 39.12 -19.00 8.33
CA PHE A 719 38.04 -18.21 8.90
C PHE A 719 36.76 -18.31 8.02
N GLY A 720 36.90 -18.22 6.72
CA GLY A 720 35.79 -18.19 5.76
C GLY A 720 34.96 -19.48 5.75
N ARG A 721 35.64 -20.64 5.78
CA ARG A 721 34.98 -21.95 5.73
C ARG A 721 33.91 -22.16 6.80
N SER A 722 34.19 -21.77 8.05
CA SER A 722 33.23 -21.96 9.15
C SER A 722 31.95 -21.15 8.97
N TYR A 723 32.05 -19.88 8.56
CA TYR A 723 30.89 -19.00 8.33
C TYR A 723 30.17 -19.37 7.03
N LEU A 724 30.89 -19.79 6.00
CA LEU A 724 30.31 -20.26 4.74
C LEU A 724 29.45 -21.50 4.96
N THR A 725 29.98 -22.50 5.66
CA THR A 725 29.21 -23.69 6.02
C THR A 725 27.99 -23.33 6.83
N LEU A 726 28.11 -22.42 7.82
CA LEU A 726 27.01 -21.97 8.63
C LEU A 726 25.93 -21.26 7.75
N SER A 727 26.35 -20.38 6.83
CA SER A 727 25.40 -19.68 5.96
C SER A 727 24.63 -20.63 5.03
N ILE A 728 25.28 -21.64 4.46
CA ILE A 728 24.65 -22.66 3.62
C ILE A 728 23.64 -23.50 4.41
N VAL A 729 24.05 -24.01 5.59
CA VAL A 729 23.17 -24.81 6.46
C VAL A 729 21.94 -23.98 6.88
N CYS A 730 22.17 -22.73 7.29
CA CYS A 730 21.08 -21.84 7.68
C CYS A 730 20.15 -21.47 6.51
N SER A 731 20.68 -21.32 5.30
CA SER A 731 19.87 -21.11 4.08
C SER A 731 18.98 -22.31 3.77
N LEU A 732 19.50 -23.54 3.93
CA LEU A 732 18.72 -24.77 3.77
C LEU A 732 17.59 -24.86 4.83
N LEU A 733 17.87 -24.51 6.07
CA LEU A 733 16.85 -24.50 7.14
C LEU A 733 15.81 -23.38 6.94
N ALA A 734 16.21 -22.26 6.38
CA ALA A 734 15.32 -21.13 6.12
C ALA A 734 14.43 -21.34 4.88
N SER A 735 14.85 -22.18 3.94
CA SER A 735 14.12 -22.39 2.68
C SER A 735 12.67 -22.84 2.86
N PRO A 736 12.34 -23.84 3.71
CA PRO A 736 10.94 -24.23 3.91
C PRO A 736 10.12 -23.13 4.60
N ILE A 737 10.72 -22.34 5.49
CA ILE A 737 10.06 -21.22 6.16
C ILE A 737 9.71 -20.14 5.14
N ALA A 738 10.68 -19.75 4.32
CA ALA A 738 10.47 -18.76 3.25
C ALA A 738 9.48 -19.27 2.20
N TRP A 739 9.54 -20.52 1.81
CA TRP A 739 8.60 -21.13 0.88
C TRP A 739 7.15 -21.06 1.40
N TYR A 740 6.95 -21.42 2.66
CA TYR A 740 5.63 -21.35 3.29
C TYR A 740 5.09 -19.91 3.33
N ALA A 741 5.90 -18.97 3.78
CA ALA A 741 5.51 -17.56 3.86
C ALA A 741 5.13 -16.99 2.48
N ILE A 742 5.91 -17.31 1.43
CA ILE A 742 5.63 -16.88 0.06
C ILE A 742 4.41 -17.59 -0.52
N SER A 743 4.24 -18.89 -0.29
CA SER A 743 3.08 -19.63 -0.79
C SER A 743 1.78 -19.06 -0.21
N GLU A 744 1.78 -18.69 1.08
CA GLU A 744 0.62 -18.07 1.73
C GLU A 744 0.35 -16.66 1.18
N TRP A 745 1.40 -15.87 0.97
CA TRP A 745 1.25 -14.52 0.41
C TRP A 745 0.76 -14.55 -1.04
N LEU A 746 1.20 -15.50 -1.87
CA LEU A 746 0.78 -15.62 -3.27
C LEU A 746 -0.69 -16.07 -3.44
N LYS A 747 -1.33 -16.64 -2.42
CA LYS A 747 -2.75 -17.03 -2.50
C LYS A 747 -3.71 -15.86 -2.75
N GLN A 748 -3.30 -14.65 -2.41
CA GLN A 748 -4.12 -13.44 -2.63
C GLN A 748 -4.16 -12.97 -4.10
N PHE A 749 -3.43 -13.61 -5.00
CA PHE A 749 -3.38 -13.28 -6.43
C PHE A 749 -4.01 -14.40 -7.27
N ASN A 750 -4.88 -14.06 -8.22
CA ASN A 750 -5.38 -15.00 -9.20
C ASN A 750 -4.25 -15.43 -10.15
N GLU A 751 -3.59 -14.45 -10.76
CA GLU A 751 -2.42 -14.65 -11.58
C GLU A 751 -1.14 -14.59 -10.74
N LYS A 752 -0.40 -15.69 -10.64
CA LYS A 752 0.77 -15.79 -9.76
C LYS A 752 1.95 -16.45 -10.45
N ILE A 753 3.14 -15.96 -10.12
CA ILE A 753 4.38 -16.60 -10.59
C ILE A 753 4.60 -17.95 -9.90
N PRO A 754 5.21 -18.94 -10.57
CA PRO A 754 5.63 -20.20 -9.94
C PRO A 754 6.74 -19.91 -8.91
N ILE A 755 6.71 -20.64 -7.77
CA ILE A 755 7.77 -20.55 -6.77
C ILE A 755 9.00 -21.28 -7.32
N SER A 756 9.91 -20.51 -7.92
CA SER A 756 11.09 -21.03 -8.60
C SER A 756 12.24 -21.30 -7.62
N PRO A 757 12.86 -22.49 -7.64
CA PRO A 757 14.03 -22.81 -6.81
C PRO A 757 15.25 -21.91 -7.04
N TRP A 758 15.36 -21.28 -8.19
CA TRP A 758 16.47 -20.38 -8.55
C TRP A 758 16.62 -19.22 -7.58
N VAL A 759 15.50 -18.65 -7.10
CA VAL A 759 15.52 -17.52 -6.17
C VAL A 759 16.21 -17.92 -4.86
N PHE A 760 15.98 -19.13 -4.37
CA PHE A 760 16.62 -19.66 -3.17
C PHE A 760 18.11 -19.88 -3.38
N LEU A 761 18.52 -20.44 -4.54
CA LEU A 761 19.92 -20.67 -4.86
C LEU A 761 20.70 -19.35 -5.01
N ILE A 762 20.13 -18.38 -5.75
CA ILE A 762 20.74 -17.06 -5.94
C ILE A 762 20.86 -16.34 -4.58
N THR A 763 19.83 -16.40 -3.75
CA THR A 763 19.87 -15.79 -2.40
C THR A 763 20.95 -16.42 -1.52
N CYS A 764 21.08 -17.75 -1.55
CA CYS A 764 22.15 -18.46 -0.85
C CYS A 764 23.53 -18.03 -1.34
N ALA A 765 23.72 -17.91 -2.64
CA ALA A 765 24.96 -17.44 -3.25
C ALA A 765 25.29 -15.98 -2.85
N ILE A 766 24.31 -15.09 -2.88
CA ILE A 766 24.46 -13.68 -2.48
C ILE A 766 24.88 -13.57 -1.02
N ILE A 767 24.20 -14.22 -0.10
CA ILE A 767 24.54 -14.19 1.34
C ILE A 767 25.94 -14.76 1.58
N SER A 768 26.25 -15.89 0.94
CA SER A 768 27.57 -16.52 1.03
C SER A 768 28.69 -15.61 0.50
N LEU A 769 28.46 -14.95 -0.62
CA LEU A 769 29.40 -14.00 -1.25
C LEU A 769 29.62 -12.77 -0.35
N ILE A 770 28.54 -12.16 0.13
CA ILE A 770 28.63 -11.01 1.04
C ILE A 770 29.38 -11.38 2.32
N THR A 771 29.10 -12.56 2.89
CA THR A 771 29.81 -13.08 4.06
C THR A 771 31.29 -13.24 3.80
N LEU A 772 31.66 -13.85 2.66
CA LEU A 772 33.07 -14.03 2.28
C LEU A 772 33.78 -12.70 2.07
N ILE A 773 33.16 -11.75 1.39
CA ILE A 773 33.72 -10.41 1.19
C ILE A 773 33.96 -9.73 2.55
N THR A 774 32.99 -9.78 3.43
CA THR A 774 33.06 -9.18 4.77
C THR A 774 34.23 -9.77 5.57
N ILE A 775 34.37 -11.10 5.57
CA ILE A 775 35.45 -11.81 6.27
C ILE A 775 36.80 -11.49 5.66
N THR A 776 36.87 -11.44 4.34
CA THR A 776 38.12 -11.16 3.61
C THR A 776 38.61 -9.75 3.89
N ILE A 777 37.75 -8.73 3.74
CA ILE A 777 38.13 -7.34 4.03
C ILE A 777 38.64 -7.19 5.47
N GLN A 778 37.95 -7.80 6.41
CA GLN A 778 38.26 -7.65 7.83
C GLN A 778 39.56 -8.38 8.24
N ASN A 779 39.74 -9.62 7.78
CA ASN A 779 40.89 -10.43 8.16
C ASN A 779 42.14 -10.16 7.32
N TYR A 780 42.01 -9.52 6.13
CA TYR A 780 43.12 -9.24 5.24
C TYR A 780 44.20 -8.39 5.92
N ARG A 781 43.83 -7.34 6.63
CA ARG A 781 44.78 -6.49 7.39
C ARG A 781 45.47 -7.28 8.48
N THR A 782 44.73 -8.11 9.21
CA THR A 782 45.28 -8.94 10.30
C THR A 782 46.20 -10.03 9.74
N ALA A 783 45.82 -10.67 8.64
CA ALA A 783 46.57 -11.71 7.97
C ALA A 783 47.84 -11.16 7.28
N ARG A 784 47.94 -9.84 7.00
CA ARG A 784 49.12 -9.22 6.39
C ARG A 784 50.11 -8.65 7.42
N ASN A 785 49.74 -8.50 8.67
CA ASN A 785 50.60 -7.97 9.72
C ASN A 785 51.82 -8.84 9.94
N ASN A 786 52.94 -8.16 10.26
CA ASN A 786 54.23 -8.86 10.57
C ASN A 786 54.07 -9.79 11.79
N PRO A 787 54.46 -11.09 11.66
CA PRO A 787 54.35 -12.07 12.75
C PRO A 787 55.11 -11.65 14.03
N ILE A 788 56.23 -10.94 13.90
CA ILE A 788 57.04 -10.49 15.07
C ILE A 788 56.22 -9.55 15.98
N ASN A 789 55.46 -8.64 15.40
CA ASN A 789 54.60 -7.72 16.16
C ASN A 789 53.37 -8.45 16.82
N SER A 790 53.02 -9.59 16.29
CA SER A 790 51.91 -10.39 16.79
C SER A 790 52.32 -11.29 17.96
N LEU A 791 53.59 -11.60 18.08
CA LEU A 791 54.20 -12.43 19.16
C LEU A 791 54.71 -11.57 20.33
N LYS A 792 55.10 -10.29 20.08
CA LYS A 792 55.63 -9.37 21.10
C LYS A 792 54.51 -8.59 21.87
N SER A 793 53.25 -8.63 21.45
CA SER A 793 52.18 -7.98 22.18
C SER A 793 51.76 -8.77 23.40
N GLU A 794 52.18 -8.39 24.60
CA GLU A 794 51.66 -8.77 25.90
C GLU A 794 50.29 -8.17 26.17
#